data_5175dc0539089a778f5e38820d64ed34
#
_entry.id   5175dc0539089a778f5e38820d64ed34
#
_cell.length_a   1.000
_cell.length_b   1.000
_cell.length_c   1.000
_cell.angle_alpha   90.00
_cell.angle_beta   90.00
_cell.angle_gamma   90.00
#
_symmetry.space_group_name_H-M   'P 1'
#
loop_
_entity.id
_entity.type
_entity.pdbx_description
1 polymer ?
#
loop_
_entity_poly.entity_id
_entity_poly.type
_entity_poly.pdbx_seq_one_letter_code
_entity_poly.pdbx_strand_id
1 'polypeptide(L)'
;MTNCFRLSSGASLAAILLASAATASAQDVTIVQPGGIGQAPRTLSEDEARQLARNAYSHADVAFMQSMIVHHQQAVDMAALVEDRTNTSETLAVAGRIDASQEDEIDFMRGWLSDRSEPLDMAGMGHAAHSGMVGMATPEQLAALEAARGTNFDRLFLEMMVRHHQGAITMVEELHSQRGTAADPVMYEFTSEVVNDQNAEIERINAFLASLSDDPRATLAAGVFDAGEAISHLRHVAFLRKPAGFFDPENPAGLRPEILSDEEEDEGEADSDMEHEADHREDDADHTEVAASAIRDPETEEDERRYAQRGGMLSFSNTDMAFAGDLMVAGNYHGFNAYRLGTDGVPQLVSSVVCPGGQGDVSIAGDLLIMSVEETRGRTDCGLEGVTDRVSEDRFRGLPIFDISDVTRPVQVGQVQTCRGSHTHSIVTRTDDSLIVYNSGTGAVRETEELDICIGDVPGDERTALFRIDVVEIPLADPSLSRIVSSPAVFADPETGRLAGLWQGGDHGDETQETRRTDQCHDITVFPSLNLAAGACSGNGIIFDISDPLNPVRMDEVVDPGFAYWHSATFNNTGDIVLFTDEWGGGGRPRCQATDPREWGANAFYAIVDGQLEYRGTFKLPAPQGDTENCVAHNGSIIPVPGRNIFVQAWYQGGVSVIDFTDPVNPFEIAYFDRGPIDDDQLVTGGYWSAYWYNGRIYATEIVRGIDVFALEPSEHLTAEEIAAAEAASYQGEMFNPQTQYPVEWTAEQIEAAEQSRMGG
;
A
#
# COMPACT_ATOMS: atom_id res chain seq x y z
N MET A 1 -67.21 26.25 -57.70
CA MET A 1 -67.34 26.73 -59.06
C MET A 1 -66.30 26.02 -59.87
N THR A 2 -66.72 24.93 -60.55
CA THR A 2 -66.96 24.90 -62.02
C THR A 2 -65.66 25.08 -62.81
N ASN A 3 -65.18 24.28 -63.60
CA ASN A 3 -65.48 23.35 -64.64
C ASN A 3 -64.14 22.92 -65.29
N CYS A 4 -63.85 21.76 -65.60
CA CYS A 4 -64.27 20.89 -66.74
C CYS A 4 -63.48 21.09 -68.04
N PHE A 5 -63.04 20.01 -68.63
CA PHE A 5 -62.91 19.55 -70.01
C PHE A 5 -61.57 19.87 -70.72
N ARG A 6 -60.94 19.09 -71.54
CA ARG A 6 -61.25 17.82 -72.28
C ARG A 6 -59.99 17.23 -72.89
N LEU A 7 -60.04 15.93 -73.02
CA LEU A 7 -59.40 15.05 -74.00
C LEU A 7 -58.83 15.59 -75.28
N SER A 8 -57.67 15.09 -75.73
CA SER A 8 -57.61 14.53 -77.09
C SER A 8 -56.40 13.54 -77.24
N SER A 9 -56.68 12.54 -77.97
CA SER A 9 -55.89 11.33 -78.30
C SER A 9 -54.74 11.62 -79.24
N GLY A 10 -53.68 10.80 -79.14
CA GLY A 10 -52.64 10.74 -80.20
C GLY A 10 -51.63 9.63 -79.93
N ALA A 11 -51.79 8.59 -80.63
CA ALA A 11 -51.07 7.44 -81.12
C ALA A 11 -49.58 7.23 -80.71
N SER A 12 -49.36 6.05 -80.18
CA SER A 12 -48.29 5.06 -80.37
C SER A 12 -46.97 5.47 -81.06
N LEU A 13 -45.84 5.25 -80.33
CA LEU A 13 -44.66 4.58 -80.85
C LEU A 13 -43.97 3.83 -79.71
N ALA A 14 -43.94 2.50 -79.86
CA ALA A 14 -43.18 1.64 -78.98
C ALA A 14 -41.69 1.76 -79.30
N ALA A 15 -40.90 2.24 -78.32
CA ALA A 15 -39.46 2.12 -78.31
C ALA A 15 -39.07 1.14 -77.19
N ILE A 16 -38.67 -0.05 -77.60
CA ILE A 16 -38.07 -1.07 -76.74
C ILE A 16 -36.69 -0.56 -76.31
N LEU A 17 -36.58 -0.03 -75.11
CA LEU A 17 -35.28 0.20 -74.44
C LEU A 17 -34.93 -1.09 -73.69
N LEU A 18 -34.00 -1.85 -74.23
CA LEU A 18 -33.27 -2.87 -73.47
C LEU A 18 -32.48 -2.15 -72.39
N ALA A 19 -32.98 -2.21 -71.13
CA ALA A 19 -32.22 -1.89 -69.97
C ALA A 19 -31.23 -3.04 -69.75
N SER A 20 -29.97 -2.80 -70.09
CA SER A 20 -28.86 -3.66 -69.64
C SER A 20 -28.76 -3.46 -68.13
N ALA A 21 -29.27 -4.39 -67.34
CA ALA A 21 -28.93 -4.53 -65.92
C ALA A 21 -27.44 -4.84 -65.87
N ALA A 22 -26.64 -3.82 -65.60
CA ALA A 22 -25.27 -4.01 -65.14
C ALA A 22 -25.40 -4.67 -63.74
N THR A 23 -25.18 -5.98 -63.70
CA THR A 23 -24.89 -6.65 -62.45
C THR A 23 -23.60 -6.04 -61.95
N ALA A 24 -23.70 -5.14 -60.98
CA ALA A 24 -22.53 -4.77 -60.15
C ALA A 24 -22.04 -6.12 -59.54
N SER A 25 -20.94 -6.63 -60.02
CA SER A 25 -20.22 -7.69 -59.34
C SER A 25 -19.83 -7.08 -57.98
N ALA A 26 -20.40 -7.63 -56.92
CA ALA A 26 -19.90 -7.36 -55.59
C ALA A 26 -18.40 -7.67 -55.65
N GLN A 27 -17.58 -6.67 -55.36
CA GLN A 27 -16.17 -6.88 -55.16
C GLN A 27 -16.05 -7.87 -53.98
N ASP A 28 -15.44 -9.04 -54.22
CA ASP A 28 -15.11 -9.95 -53.15
C ASP A 28 -14.14 -9.23 -52.20
N VAL A 29 -14.69 -8.73 -51.11
CA VAL A 29 -13.90 -8.12 -50.03
C VAL A 29 -13.16 -9.22 -49.29
N THR A 30 -11.84 -9.15 -49.28
CA THR A 30 -11.01 -10.11 -48.59
C THR A 30 -11.15 -9.95 -47.08
N ILE A 31 -11.62 -11.00 -46.39
CA ILE A 31 -11.66 -11.05 -44.91
C ILE A 31 -10.27 -11.48 -44.44
N VAL A 32 -9.65 -10.70 -43.60
CA VAL A 32 -8.28 -10.93 -43.08
C VAL A 32 -8.29 -11.02 -41.56
N GLN A 33 -7.60 -12.03 -41.05
CA GLN A 33 -7.24 -12.14 -39.66
C GLN A 33 -5.79 -11.67 -39.53
N PRO A 34 -5.49 -10.62 -38.76
CA PRO A 34 -4.12 -10.16 -38.48
C PRO A 34 -3.31 -11.29 -37.82
N GLY A 35 -2.03 -11.41 -38.18
CA GLY A 35 -1.07 -12.25 -37.46
C GLY A 35 -0.51 -11.49 -36.22
N GLY A 36 0.30 -12.16 -35.40
CA GLY A 36 1.10 -11.50 -34.36
C GLY A 36 2.03 -10.45 -34.97
N ILE A 37 2.66 -9.61 -34.14
CA ILE A 37 3.55 -8.53 -34.56
C ILE A 37 4.61 -9.06 -35.53
N GLY A 38 4.66 -8.52 -36.78
CA GLY A 38 5.58 -8.95 -37.82
C GLY A 38 5.18 -10.24 -38.55
N GLN A 39 4.04 -10.85 -38.26
CA GLN A 39 3.51 -12.02 -38.97
C GLN A 39 2.55 -11.60 -40.09
N ALA A 40 2.54 -12.36 -41.19
CA ALA A 40 1.61 -12.12 -42.30
C ALA A 40 0.16 -12.42 -41.86
N PRO A 41 -0.82 -11.61 -42.29
CA PRO A 41 -2.22 -11.87 -42.03
C PRO A 41 -2.70 -13.14 -42.75
N ARG A 42 -3.67 -13.82 -42.15
CA ARG A 42 -4.36 -14.97 -42.74
C ARG A 42 -5.66 -14.52 -43.41
N THR A 43 -5.92 -14.99 -44.63
CA THR A 43 -7.21 -14.80 -45.31
C THR A 43 -8.21 -15.82 -44.78
N LEU A 44 -9.41 -15.38 -44.41
CA LEU A 44 -10.52 -16.21 -43.99
C LEU A 44 -11.58 -16.32 -45.10
N SER A 45 -12.25 -17.44 -45.17
CA SER A 45 -13.52 -17.57 -45.86
C SER A 45 -14.65 -16.94 -45.00
N GLU A 46 -15.80 -16.59 -45.63
CA GLU A 46 -16.97 -16.13 -44.90
C GLU A 46 -17.44 -17.11 -43.83
N ASP A 47 -17.32 -18.42 -44.09
CA ASP A 47 -17.72 -19.46 -43.14
C ASP A 47 -16.74 -19.56 -41.98
N GLU A 48 -15.44 -19.40 -42.21
CA GLU A 48 -14.42 -19.34 -41.16
C GLU A 48 -14.62 -18.07 -40.29
N ALA A 49 -14.85 -16.92 -40.92
CA ALA A 49 -15.13 -15.68 -40.21
C ALA A 49 -16.41 -15.80 -39.34
N ARG A 50 -17.49 -16.37 -39.90
CA ARG A 50 -18.72 -16.62 -39.12
C ARG A 50 -18.52 -17.63 -37.99
N GLN A 51 -17.63 -18.62 -38.15
CA GLN A 51 -17.34 -19.58 -37.09
C GLN A 51 -16.54 -18.96 -35.98
N LEU A 52 -15.64 -18.01 -36.27
CA LEU A 52 -14.88 -17.28 -35.27
C LEU A 52 -15.75 -16.27 -34.47
N ALA A 53 -16.81 -15.77 -35.12
CA ALA A 53 -17.79 -14.87 -34.47
C ALA A 53 -18.96 -15.62 -33.77
N ARG A 54 -18.91 -16.96 -33.65
CA ARG A 54 -19.91 -17.70 -32.90
C ARG A 54 -19.74 -17.44 -31.44
N ASN A 55 -20.78 -16.86 -30.80
CA ASN A 55 -20.90 -16.79 -29.36
C ASN A 55 -20.93 -18.22 -28.80
N ALA A 56 -19.89 -18.58 -28.09
CA ALA A 56 -19.77 -19.88 -27.43
C ALA A 56 -19.75 -19.65 -25.92
N TYR A 57 -20.42 -20.47 -25.19
CA TYR A 57 -20.38 -20.50 -23.74
C TYR A 57 -19.88 -21.86 -23.26
N SER A 58 -19.34 -21.90 -22.07
CA SER A 58 -18.80 -23.08 -21.42
C SER A 58 -19.76 -23.64 -20.34
N HIS A 59 -19.49 -24.86 -19.89
CA HIS A 59 -20.21 -25.37 -18.70
C HIS A 59 -19.88 -24.58 -17.44
N ALA A 60 -18.70 -23.96 -17.36
CA ALA A 60 -18.35 -23.09 -16.24
C ALA A 60 -19.17 -21.80 -16.24
N ASP A 61 -19.45 -21.21 -17.42
CA ASP A 61 -20.35 -20.06 -17.53
C ASP A 61 -21.77 -20.39 -17.03
N VAL A 62 -22.29 -21.57 -17.40
CA VAL A 62 -23.59 -22.05 -16.91
C VAL A 62 -23.58 -22.22 -15.38
N ALA A 63 -22.55 -22.85 -14.84
CA ALA A 63 -22.40 -23.06 -13.42
C ALA A 63 -22.27 -21.74 -12.64
N PHE A 64 -21.51 -20.78 -13.20
CA PHE A 64 -21.39 -19.43 -12.66
C PHE A 64 -22.76 -18.74 -12.59
N MET A 65 -23.51 -18.67 -13.70
CA MET A 65 -24.84 -18.03 -13.72
C MET A 65 -25.80 -18.66 -12.69
N GLN A 66 -25.79 -19.99 -12.58
CA GLN A 66 -26.63 -20.71 -11.61
C GLN A 66 -26.22 -20.42 -10.17
N SER A 67 -24.91 -20.33 -9.88
CA SER A 67 -24.37 -20.04 -8.56
C SER A 67 -24.64 -18.59 -8.17
N MET A 68 -24.42 -17.64 -9.10
CA MET A 68 -24.60 -16.22 -8.86
C MET A 68 -26.05 -15.85 -8.63
N ILE A 69 -27.03 -16.53 -9.27
CA ILE A 69 -28.46 -16.37 -8.95
C ILE A 69 -28.72 -16.67 -7.47
N VAL A 70 -28.14 -17.74 -6.94
CA VAL A 70 -28.33 -18.11 -5.52
C VAL A 70 -27.60 -17.14 -4.60
N HIS A 71 -26.44 -16.71 -5.01
CA HIS A 71 -25.65 -15.71 -4.29
C HIS A 71 -26.43 -14.40 -4.17
N HIS A 72 -26.89 -13.80 -5.26
CA HIS A 72 -27.66 -12.56 -5.28
C HIS A 72 -29.01 -12.67 -4.53
N GLN A 73 -29.66 -13.81 -4.59
CA GLN A 73 -30.89 -14.02 -3.84
C GLN A 73 -30.69 -13.85 -2.33
N GLN A 74 -29.54 -14.21 -1.78
CA GLN A 74 -29.23 -13.97 -0.37
C GLN A 74 -29.15 -12.48 -0.04
N ALA A 75 -28.57 -11.66 -0.93
CA ALA A 75 -28.51 -10.21 -0.75
C ALA A 75 -29.91 -9.59 -0.72
N VAL A 76 -30.78 -9.98 -1.65
CA VAL A 76 -32.18 -9.57 -1.69
C VAL A 76 -32.91 -10.01 -0.40
N ASP A 77 -32.71 -11.24 0.06
CA ASP A 77 -33.31 -11.75 1.31
C ASP A 77 -32.82 -10.95 2.54
N MET A 78 -31.53 -10.54 2.58
CA MET A 78 -31.00 -9.68 3.64
C MET A 78 -31.55 -8.25 3.54
N ALA A 79 -31.64 -7.67 2.34
CA ALA A 79 -32.21 -6.34 2.11
C ALA A 79 -33.68 -6.26 2.54
N ALA A 80 -34.47 -7.31 2.32
CA ALA A 80 -35.87 -7.38 2.76
C ALA A 80 -36.06 -7.29 4.28
N LEU A 81 -35.01 -7.54 5.08
CA LEU A 81 -35.09 -7.41 6.54
C LEU A 81 -35.02 -5.96 7.01
N VAL A 82 -34.49 -5.03 6.18
CA VAL A 82 -34.11 -3.69 6.58
C VAL A 82 -35.28 -2.83 7.04
N GLU A 83 -36.42 -2.83 6.31
CA GLU A 83 -37.55 -1.94 6.56
C GLU A 83 -38.07 -2.01 8.00
N ASP A 84 -38.07 -3.19 8.60
CA ASP A 84 -38.61 -3.43 9.94
C ASP A 84 -37.56 -3.32 11.07
N ARG A 85 -36.28 -3.11 10.74
CA ARG A 85 -35.14 -3.26 11.69
C ARG A 85 -34.24 -2.05 11.82
N THR A 86 -34.13 -1.25 10.76
CA THR A 86 -33.30 -0.03 10.81
C THR A 86 -34.02 1.17 11.40
N ASN A 87 -33.21 2.14 11.89
CA ASN A 87 -33.67 3.48 12.26
C ASN A 87 -33.13 4.57 11.31
N THR A 88 -32.34 4.20 10.32
CA THR A 88 -31.63 5.15 9.44
C THR A 88 -32.19 5.12 8.03
N SER A 89 -32.35 6.31 7.42
CA SER A 89 -32.79 6.46 6.03
C SER A 89 -31.71 5.98 5.05
N GLU A 90 -30.45 6.08 5.45
CA GLU A 90 -29.28 5.68 4.68
C GLU A 90 -29.26 4.16 4.49
N THR A 91 -29.48 3.38 5.55
CA THR A 91 -29.57 1.91 5.45
C THR A 91 -30.74 1.49 4.55
N LEU A 92 -31.89 2.19 4.63
CA LEU A 92 -33.00 1.96 3.71
C LEU A 92 -32.63 2.24 2.25
N ALA A 93 -31.86 3.32 2.01
CA ALA A 93 -31.42 3.67 0.67
C ALA A 93 -30.43 2.64 0.10
N VAL A 94 -29.47 2.16 0.91
CA VAL A 94 -28.55 1.07 0.54
C VAL A 94 -29.34 -0.18 0.18
N ALA A 95 -30.23 -0.63 1.06
CA ALA A 95 -31.05 -1.83 0.82
C ALA A 95 -31.92 -1.72 -0.45
N GLY A 96 -32.49 -0.55 -0.70
CA GLY A 96 -33.29 -0.32 -1.91
C GLY A 96 -32.51 -0.37 -3.21
N ARG A 97 -31.23 0.11 -3.20
CA ARG A 97 -30.35 0.00 -4.39
C ARG A 97 -29.94 -1.46 -4.63
N ILE A 98 -29.54 -2.15 -3.56
CA ILE A 98 -29.14 -3.57 -3.64
C ILE A 98 -30.30 -4.43 -4.13
N ASP A 99 -31.50 -4.25 -3.59
CA ASP A 99 -32.69 -4.97 -4.00
C ASP A 99 -32.96 -4.80 -5.52
N ALA A 100 -32.93 -3.54 -6.00
CA ALA A 100 -33.18 -3.24 -7.41
C ALA A 100 -32.09 -3.82 -8.33
N SER A 101 -30.82 -3.57 -8.03
CA SER A 101 -29.69 -4.04 -8.86
C SER A 101 -29.61 -5.57 -8.89
N GLN A 102 -29.70 -6.22 -7.73
CA GLN A 102 -29.57 -7.68 -7.63
C GLN A 102 -30.78 -8.42 -8.24
N GLU A 103 -32.00 -7.87 -8.16
CA GLU A 103 -33.16 -8.44 -8.86
C GLU A 103 -32.98 -8.35 -10.39
N ASP A 104 -32.51 -7.22 -10.92
CA ASP A 104 -32.29 -7.03 -12.34
C ASP A 104 -31.18 -8.00 -12.85
N GLU A 105 -30.11 -8.18 -12.10
CA GLU A 105 -29.03 -9.13 -12.43
C GLU A 105 -29.51 -10.59 -12.37
N ILE A 106 -30.32 -10.96 -11.38
CA ILE A 106 -30.96 -12.28 -11.30
C ILE A 106 -31.83 -12.53 -12.53
N ASP A 107 -32.63 -11.55 -12.93
CA ASP A 107 -33.52 -11.70 -14.10
C ASP A 107 -32.73 -11.81 -15.39
N PHE A 108 -31.63 -11.06 -15.53
CA PHE A 108 -30.67 -11.20 -16.64
C PHE A 108 -30.10 -12.61 -16.71
N MET A 109 -29.57 -13.14 -15.60
CA MET A 109 -28.98 -14.48 -15.54
C MET A 109 -29.98 -15.59 -15.87
N ARG A 110 -31.19 -15.47 -15.38
CA ARG A 110 -32.29 -16.38 -15.71
C ARG A 110 -32.65 -16.33 -17.19
N GLY A 111 -32.69 -15.13 -17.77
CA GLY A 111 -32.89 -14.91 -19.21
C GLY A 111 -31.80 -15.58 -20.03
N TRP A 112 -30.53 -15.31 -19.67
CA TRP A 112 -29.34 -15.87 -20.34
C TRP A 112 -29.36 -17.42 -20.37
N LEU A 113 -29.68 -18.06 -19.24
CA LEU A 113 -29.82 -19.53 -19.13
C LEU A 113 -30.99 -20.05 -19.96
N SER A 114 -32.15 -19.40 -19.88
CA SER A 114 -33.36 -19.80 -20.60
C SER A 114 -33.20 -19.75 -22.12
N ASP A 115 -32.58 -18.69 -22.63
CA ASP A 115 -32.32 -18.50 -24.07
C ASP A 115 -31.40 -19.60 -24.65
N ARG A 116 -30.57 -20.19 -23.79
CA ARG A 116 -29.68 -21.30 -24.12
C ARG A 116 -30.24 -22.67 -23.80
N SER A 117 -31.47 -22.73 -23.28
CA SER A 117 -32.15 -23.96 -22.84
C SER A 117 -31.38 -24.69 -21.73
N GLU A 118 -30.63 -23.95 -20.92
CA GLU A 118 -29.93 -24.47 -19.76
C GLU A 118 -30.84 -24.46 -18.54
N PRO A 119 -30.65 -25.39 -17.58
CA PRO A 119 -31.39 -25.39 -16.32
C PRO A 119 -31.18 -24.13 -15.51
N LEU A 120 -32.20 -23.60 -14.84
CA LEU A 120 -32.08 -22.44 -13.95
C LEU A 120 -31.40 -22.80 -12.60
N ASP A 121 -31.53 -24.07 -12.19
CA ASP A 121 -31.01 -24.58 -10.93
C ASP A 121 -29.91 -25.62 -11.18
N MET A 122 -28.90 -25.64 -10.32
CA MET A 122 -27.89 -26.70 -10.35
C MET A 122 -28.49 -28.03 -9.92
N ALA A 123 -28.51 -28.99 -10.81
CA ALA A 123 -29.08 -30.31 -10.55
C ALA A 123 -28.34 -31.06 -9.44
N GLY A 124 -28.95 -31.22 -8.28
CA GLY A 124 -28.49 -32.08 -7.21
C GLY A 124 -27.77 -31.42 -6.04
N MET A 125 -27.58 -30.10 -6.04
CA MET A 125 -27.10 -29.36 -4.88
C MET A 125 -28.29 -28.91 -4.00
N GLY A 126 -28.38 -29.45 -2.80
CA GLY A 126 -29.35 -28.96 -1.78
C GLY A 126 -28.83 -27.67 -1.14
N HIS A 127 -29.72 -26.91 -0.47
CA HIS A 127 -29.38 -25.65 0.21
C HIS A 127 -28.12 -25.68 1.12
N ALA A 128 -27.72 -26.84 1.58
CA ALA A 128 -26.50 -26.98 2.38
C ALA A 128 -25.16 -26.87 1.57
N ALA A 129 -25.22 -27.02 0.25
CA ALA A 129 -24.05 -26.87 -0.59
C ALA A 129 -23.78 -25.40 -0.99
N HIS A 130 -24.79 -24.53 -0.87
CA HIS A 130 -24.69 -23.12 -1.21
C HIS A 130 -24.06 -22.28 -0.08
N SER A 131 -24.13 -22.72 1.17
CA SER A 131 -23.51 -22.02 2.31
C SER A 131 -21.97 -22.06 2.33
N GLY A 132 -21.34 -22.73 1.36
CA GLY A 132 -19.89 -22.79 1.19
C GLY A 132 -19.39 -21.91 0.03
N MET A 133 -20.23 -21.12 -0.62
CA MET A 133 -19.75 -20.16 -1.63
C MET A 133 -19.12 -18.94 -0.94
N VAL A 134 -18.07 -18.42 -1.57
CA VAL A 134 -17.33 -17.26 -1.09
C VAL A 134 -18.29 -16.08 -0.85
N GLY A 135 -18.15 -15.37 0.26
CA GLY A 135 -18.96 -14.20 0.62
C GLY A 135 -20.36 -14.49 1.16
N MET A 136 -20.87 -15.71 1.06
CA MET A 136 -22.20 -16.06 1.57
C MET A 136 -22.26 -16.02 3.10
N ALA A 137 -23.30 -15.40 3.61
CA ALA A 137 -23.59 -15.40 5.05
C ALA A 137 -24.00 -16.79 5.53
N THR A 138 -23.46 -17.22 6.66
CA THR A 138 -23.80 -18.48 7.31
C THR A 138 -25.21 -18.42 7.94
N PRO A 139 -25.85 -19.57 8.19
CA PRO A 139 -27.13 -19.58 8.91
C PRO A 139 -27.10 -18.91 10.28
N GLU A 140 -25.97 -19.00 10.98
CA GLU A 140 -25.74 -18.35 12.28
C GLU A 140 -25.67 -16.84 12.14
N GLN A 141 -24.98 -16.34 11.12
CA GLN A 141 -24.89 -14.91 10.80
C GLN A 141 -26.25 -14.34 10.41
N LEU A 142 -27.02 -15.04 9.54
CA LEU A 142 -28.38 -14.64 9.18
C LEU A 142 -29.30 -14.60 10.40
N ALA A 143 -29.22 -15.58 11.30
CA ALA A 143 -30.00 -15.59 12.54
C ALA A 143 -29.62 -14.41 13.47
N ALA A 144 -28.34 -14.03 13.52
CA ALA A 144 -27.88 -12.87 14.27
C ALA A 144 -28.43 -11.57 13.66
N LEU A 145 -28.41 -11.44 12.33
CA LEU A 145 -28.96 -10.30 11.58
C LEU A 145 -30.49 -10.18 11.82
N GLU A 146 -31.23 -11.28 11.74
CA GLU A 146 -32.68 -11.31 12.01
C GLU A 146 -33.04 -10.85 13.43
N ALA A 147 -32.19 -11.16 14.41
CA ALA A 147 -32.36 -10.79 15.80
C ALA A 147 -32.01 -9.34 16.11
N ALA A 148 -31.08 -8.74 15.35
CA ALA A 148 -30.58 -7.39 15.56
C ALA A 148 -31.60 -6.28 15.23
N ARG A 149 -31.46 -5.08 15.81
CA ARG A 149 -32.30 -3.90 15.58
C ARG A 149 -31.46 -2.62 15.73
N GLY A 150 -31.91 -1.54 15.04
CA GLY A 150 -31.26 -0.22 15.10
C GLY A 150 -29.84 -0.26 14.60
N THR A 151 -28.95 0.56 15.12
CA THR A 151 -27.54 0.68 14.69
C THR A 151 -26.80 -0.67 14.69
N ASN A 152 -27.11 -1.58 15.62
CA ASN A 152 -26.51 -2.90 15.61
C ASN A 152 -26.94 -3.75 14.41
N PHE A 153 -28.21 -3.60 13.98
CA PHE A 153 -28.68 -4.21 12.75
C PHE A 153 -27.99 -3.60 11.55
N ASP A 154 -27.92 -2.26 11.52
CA ASP A 154 -27.32 -1.53 10.40
C ASP A 154 -25.86 -1.97 10.18
N ARG A 155 -25.04 -2.00 11.24
CA ARG A 155 -23.67 -2.48 11.13
C ARG A 155 -23.57 -3.92 10.62
N LEU A 156 -24.29 -4.85 11.21
CA LEU A 156 -24.28 -6.26 10.79
C LEU A 156 -24.71 -6.43 9.33
N PHE A 157 -25.79 -5.73 8.92
CA PHE A 157 -26.27 -5.76 7.54
C PHE A 157 -25.22 -5.27 6.56
N LEU A 158 -24.60 -4.11 6.84
CA LEU A 158 -23.60 -3.48 5.99
C LEU A 158 -22.31 -4.31 5.92
N GLU A 159 -21.79 -4.79 7.05
CA GLU A 159 -20.61 -5.66 7.09
C GLU A 159 -20.82 -6.98 6.33
N MET A 160 -21.98 -7.59 6.50
CA MET A 160 -22.32 -8.82 5.77
C MET A 160 -22.45 -8.56 4.28
N MET A 161 -23.01 -7.40 3.90
CA MET A 161 -23.19 -7.03 2.50
C MET A 161 -21.88 -6.76 1.79
N VAL A 162 -20.92 -6.07 2.44
CA VAL A 162 -19.56 -5.90 1.89
C VAL A 162 -18.90 -7.24 1.60
N ARG A 163 -18.92 -8.17 2.56
CA ARG A 163 -18.37 -9.52 2.35
C ARG A 163 -19.07 -10.27 1.22
N HIS A 164 -20.38 -10.10 1.12
CA HIS A 164 -21.18 -10.71 0.07
C HIS A 164 -20.78 -10.16 -1.30
N HIS A 165 -20.62 -8.86 -1.45
CA HIS A 165 -20.19 -8.22 -2.69
C HIS A 165 -18.75 -8.62 -3.08
N GLN A 166 -17.82 -8.65 -2.13
CA GLN A 166 -16.47 -9.17 -2.35
C GLN A 166 -16.48 -10.62 -2.85
N GLY A 167 -17.42 -11.45 -2.31
CA GLY A 167 -17.62 -12.81 -2.78
C GLY A 167 -18.06 -12.89 -4.23
N ALA A 168 -18.96 -12.01 -4.68
CA ALA A 168 -19.40 -11.93 -6.07
C ALA A 168 -18.24 -11.57 -7.00
N ILE A 169 -17.41 -10.59 -6.62
CA ILE A 169 -16.20 -10.19 -7.36
C ILE A 169 -15.24 -11.39 -7.49
N THR A 170 -14.92 -12.06 -6.38
CA THR A 170 -14.07 -13.26 -6.38
C THR A 170 -14.61 -14.36 -7.31
N MET A 171 -15.93 -14.59 -7.32
CA MET A 171 -16.53 -15.56 -8.23
C MET A 171 -16.37 -15.18 -9.71
N VAL A 172 -16.39 -13.88 -10.05
CA VAL A 172 -16.10 -13.41 -11.42
C VAL A 172 -14.64 -13.61 -11.76
N GLU A 173 -13.72 -13.26 -10.87
CA GLU A 173 -12.27 -13.46 -11.05
C GLU A 173 -11.92 -14.94 -11.27
N GLU A 174 -12.47 -15.82 -10.45
CA GLU A 174 -12.32 -17.27 -10.62
C GLU A 174 -12.84 -17.76 -11.97
N LEU A 175 -13.98 -17.22 -12.44
CA LEU A 175 -14.49 -17.51 -13.76
C LEU A 175 -13.49 -17.07 -14.84
N HIS A 176 -13.05 -15.83 -14.82
CA HIS A 176 -12.14 -15.26 -15.82
C HIS A 176 -10.75 -15.94 -15.83
N SER A 177 -10.30 -16.49 -14.71
CA SER A 177 -9.04 -17.25 -14.64
C SER A 177 -9.04 -18.54 -15.44
N GLN A 178 -10.21 -19.07 -15.80
CA GLN A 178 -10.36 -20.32 -16.50
C GLN A 178 -10.35 -20.11 -18.02
N ARG A 179 -9.66 -20.95 -18.76
CA ARG A 179 -9.58 -20.83 -20.23
C ARG A 179 -10.91 -21.12 -20.91
N GLY A 180 -11.39 -20.19 -21.71
CA GLY A 180 -12.59 -20.35 -22.56
C GLY A 180 -13.89 -20.04 -21.87
N THR A 181 -13.85 -19.46 -20.69
CA THR A 181 -15.00 -18.88 -19.99
C THR A 181 -15.19 -17.41 -20.42
N ALA A 182 -16.38 -16.88 -20.20
CA ALA A 182 -16.77 -15.52 -20.58
C ALA A 182 -16.38 -15.15 -22.03
N ALA A 183 -16.39 -16.13 -22.93
CA ALA A 183 -16.07 -15.92 -24.35
C ALA A 183 -17.23 -15.32 -25.15
N ASP A 184 -18.46 -15.39 -24.61
CA ASP A 184 -19.64 -14.69 -25.11
C ASP A 184 -19.53 -13.22 -24.71
N PRO A 185 -19.51 -12.25 -25.64
CA PRO A 185 -19.40 -10.82 -25.31
C PRO A 185 -20.45 -10.33 -24.30
N VAL A 186 -21.68 -10.84 -24.40
CA VAL A 186 -22.75 -10.49 -23.45
C VAL A 186 -22.45 -11.00 -22.04
N MET A 187 -21.83 -12.18 -21.94
CA MET A 187 -21.39 -12.73 -20.65
C MET A 187 -20.23 -11.93 -20.07
N TYR A 188 -19.26 -11.56 -20.90
CA TYR A 188 -18.11 -10.76 -20.48
C TYR A 188 -18.54 -9.37 -19.99
N GLU A 189 -19.41 -8.68 -20.74
CA GLU A 189 -19.95 -7.38 -20.36
C GLU A 189 -20.69 -7.47 -19.02
N PHE A 190 -21.61 -8.44 -18.88
CA PHE A 190 -22.35 -8.66 -17.63
C PHE A 190 -21.42 -8.89 -16.44
N THR A 191 -20.41 -9.76 -16.58
CA THR A 191 -19.49 -10.03 -15.47
C THR A 191 -18.64 -8.81 -15.12
N SER A 192 -18.26 -7.96 -16.11
CA SER A 192 -17.56 -6.71 -15.88
C SER A 192 -18.44 -5.67 -15.17
N GLU A 193 -19.73 -5.57 -15.55
CA GLU A 193 -20.71 -4.70 -14.87
C GLU A 193 -20.90 -5.15 -13.42
N VAL A 194 -21.04 -6.45 -13.15
CA VAL A 194 -21.12 -6.97 -11.77
C VAL A 194 -19.92 -6.50 -10.93
N VAL A 195 -18.70 -6.61 -11.44
CA VAL A 195 -17.50 -6.16 -10.69
C VAL A 195 -17.56 -4.66 -10.40
N ASN A 196 -17.90 -3.83 -11.39
CA ASN A 196 -17.95 -2.38 -11.21
C ASN A 196 -19.05 -1.96 -10.22
N ASP A 197 -20.26 -2.53 -10.34
CA ASP A 197 -21.37 -2.18 -9.48
C ASP A 197 -21.16 -2.65 -8.03
N GLN A 198 -20.58 -3.84 -7.84
CA GLN A 198 -20.25 -4.35 -6.52
C GLN A 198 -19.16 -3.51 -5.84
N ASN A 199 -18.10 -3.11 -6.57
CA ASN A 199 -17.06 -2.22 -6.02
C ASN A 199 -17.64 -0.86 -5.61
N ALA A 200 -18.42 -0.22 -6.47
CA ALA A 200 -19.04 1.07 -6.15
C ALA A 200 -19.97 1.00 -4.94
N GLU A 201 -20.67 -0.12 -4.74
CA GLU A 201 -21.52 -0.28 -3.55
C GLU A 201 -20.70 -0.60 -2.29
N ILE A 202 -19.61 -1.36 -2.39
CA ILE A 202 -18.65 -1.58 -1.29
C ILE A 202 -18.09 -0.25 -0.78
N GLU A 203 -17.62 0.63 -1.66
CA GLU A 203 -17.13 1.96 -1.29
C GLU A 203 -18.17 2.77 -0.52
N ARG A 204 -19.40 2.85 -1.04
CA ARG A 204 -20.49 3.57 -0.37
C ARG A 204 -20.84 2.98 1.00
N ILE A 205 -20.84 1.65 1.11
CA ILE A 205 -21.11 0.97 2.37
C ILE A 205 -19.99 1.23 3.38
N ASN A 206 -18.73 1.19 2.99
CA ASN A 206 -17.60 1.44 3.87
C ASN A 206 -17.62 2.88 4.41
N ALA A 207 -17.84 3.87 3.56
CA ALA A 207 -18.02 5.26 3.98
C ALA A 207 -19.17 5.43 4.99
N PHE A 208 -20.28 4.71 4.76
CA PHE A 208 -21.38 4.75 5.69
C PHE A 208 -21.07 4.03 7.02
N LEU A 209 -20.40 2.88 6.98
CA LEU A 209 -19.93 2.17 8.19
C LEU A 209 -18.98 3.04 9.04
N ALA A 210 -18.07 3.76 8.41
CA ALA A 210 -17.21 4.73 9.09
C ALA A 210 -18.07 5.78 9.83
N SER A 211 -19.11 6.32 9.20
CA SER A 211 -20.01 7.29 9.82
C SER A 211 -20.82 6.75 11.01
N LEU A 212 -20.97 5.44 11.14
CA LEU A 212 -21.63 4.77 12.28
C LEU A 212 -20.64 4.50 13.45
N SER A 213 -19.37 4.84 13.29
CA SER A 213 -18.38 4.69 14.36
C SER A 213 -18.58 5.72 15.45
N ASP A 214 -18.36 5.31 16.69
CA ASP A 214 -18.30 6.21 17.84
C ASP A 214 -16.90 6.82 18.02
N ASP A 215 -15.91 6.35 17.24
CA ASP A 215 -14.54 6.89 17.26
C ASP A 215 -14.49 8.24 16.54
N PRO A 216 -14.04 9.32 17.21
CA PRO A 216 -14.05 10.65 16.62
C PRO A 216 -13.14 10.80 15.40
N ARG A 217 -12.22 9.86 15.16
CA ARG A 217 -11.33 9.84 14.00
C ARG A 217 -12.03 9.46 12.71
N ALA A 218 -13.09 8.70 12.78
CA ALA A 218 -13.75 8.11 11.61
C ALA A 218 -14.42 9.11 10.65
N THR A 219 -14.62 10.36 11.08
CA THR A 219 -15.37 11.37 10.31
C THR A 219 -14.74 12.77 10.41
N LEU A 220 -13.44 12.84 10.44
CA LEU A 220 -12.71 14.10 10.45
C LEU A 220 -12.84 14.81 9.10
N ALA A 221 -13.02 16.14 9.14
CA ALA A 221 -13.07 16.93 7.92
C ALA A 221 -11.72 16.93 7.20
N ALA A 222 -11.75 16.79 5.88
CA ALA A 222 -10.59 16.88 5.03
C ALA A 222 -9.96 18.27 4.98
N GLY A 223 -8.68 18.36 4.66
CA GLY A 223 -7.97 19.61 4.43
C GLY A 223 -6.46 19.46 4.55
N VAL A 224 -5.72 20.30 3.84
CA VAL A 224 -4.25 20.26 3.88
C VAL A 224 -3.73 20.81 5.22
N PHE A 225 -4.21 21.97 5.66
CA PHE A 225 -3.76 22.63 6.89
C PHE A 225 -4.91 23.03 7.83
N ASP A 226 -6.12 22.72 7.48
CA ASP A 226 -7.36 23.03 8.19
C ASP A 226 -8.27 21.81 8.36
N ALA A 227 -7.72 20.61 8.13
CA ALA A 227 -8.40 19.35 8.40
C ALA A 227 -8.87 19.26 9.86
N GLY A 228 -9.92 18.49 10.11
CA GLY A 228 -10.36 18.16 11.46
C GLY A 228 -9.28 17.40 12.22
N GLU A 229 -9.24 17.54 13.55
CA GLU A 229 -8.27 16.84 14.41
C GLU A 229 -8.98 16.11 15.54
N ALA A 230 -8.47 14.92 15.89
CA ALA A 230 -8.87 14.17 17.06
C ALA A 230 -7.63 13.81 17.89
N ILE A 231 -7.70 13.99 19.20
CA ILE A 231 -6.58 13.74 20.10
C ILE A 231 -7.07 13.16 21.42
N SER A 232 -6.36 12.17 21.94
CA SER A 232 -6.64 11.58 23.24
C SER A 232 -5.33 11.29 23.98
N HIS A 233 -5.22 11.74 25.24
CA HIS A 233 -4.09 11.52 26.14
C HIS A 233 -2.71 11.97 25.59
N LEU A 234 -2.73 12.76 24.53
CA LEU A 234 -1.59 13.49 23.99
C LEU A 234 -1.90 14.99 24.06
N ARG A 235 -0.86 15.79 24.17
CA ARG A 235 -0.94 17.24 23.97
C ARG A 235 -0.12 17.62 22.74
N HIS A 236 -0.76 18.24 21.77
CA HIS A 236 -0.09 18.80 20.61
C HIS A 236 0.77 20.00 21.04
N VAL A 237 2.08 19.91 20.88
CA VAL A 237 3.06 20.90 21.32
C VAL A 237 3.36 21.90 20.24
N ALA A 238 3.61 21.40 19.01
CA ALA A 238 3.93 22.23 17.85
C ALA A 238 3.62 21.51 16.56
N PHE A 239 3.34 22.30 15.52
CA PHE A 239 3.29 21.89 14.13
C PHE A 239 4.25 22.78 13.32
N LEU A 240 5.14 22.15 12.55
CA LEU A 240 6.08 22.80 11.66
C LEU A 240 5.74 22.43 10.22
N ARG A 241 5.40 23.41 9.40
CA ARG A 241 5.23 23.20 7.96
C ARG A 241 6.57 22.84 7.30
N LYS A 242 6.53 22.15 6.18
CA LYS A 242 7.70 21.92 5.36
C LYS A 242 8.43 23.24 5.02
N PRO A 243 9.77 23.26 5.02
CA PRO A 243 10.53 24.44 4.62
C PRO A 243 10.27 24.83 3.17
N ALA A 244 10.44 26.11 2.84
CA ALA A 244 10.39 26.60 1.48
C ALA A 244 11.41 25.85 0.60
N GLY A 245 10.98 25.40 -0.59
CA GLY A 245 11.76 24.56 -1.48
C GLY A 245 11.60 23.04 -1.25
N PHE A 246 10.84 22.63 -0.21
CA PHE A 246 10.53 21.23 0.12
C PHE A 246 9.04 20.91 0.02
N PHE A 247 8.32 21.67 -0.75
CA PHE A 247 6.95 21.40 -1.20
C PHE A 247 6.67 22.24 -2.46
N ASP A 248 5.69 21.84 -3.24
CA ASP A 248 5.18 22.64 -4.35
C ASP A 248 4.17 23.69 -3.84
N PRO A 249 4.46 24.99 -3.89
CA PRO A 249 3.53 26.00 -3.37
C PRO A 249 2.26 26.15 -4.22
N GLU A 250 2.25 25.68 -5.48
CA GLU A 250 1.08 25.69 -6.36
C GLU A 250 0.20 24.46 -6.15
N ASN A 251 0.77 23.35 -5.66
CA ASN A 251 0.07 22.12 -5.33
C ASN A 251 0.65 21.49 -4.06
N PRO A 252 0.46 22.09 -2.88
CA PRO A 252 1.07 21.60 -1.65
C PRO A 252 0.56 20.23 -1.20
N ALA A 253 -0.64 19.85 -1.63
CA ALA A 253 -1.24 18.54 -1.37
C ALA A 253 -0.80 17.47 -2.36
N GLY A 254 -0.21 17.85 -3.49
CA GLY A 254 0.13 16.92 -4.56
C GLY A 254 -1.09 16.31 -5.25
N LEU A 255 -2.21 17.02 -5.27
CA LEU A 255 -3.45 16.56 -5.92
C LEU A 255 -3.20 16.27 -7.39
N ARG A 256 -3.85 15.25 -7.90
CA ARG A 256 -3.89 14.98 -9.35
C ARG A 256 -4.67 16.10 -10.03
N PRO A 257 -4.27 16.55 -11.25
CA PRO A 257 -5.06 17.50 -12.02
C PRO A 257 -6.44 16.91 -12.29
N GLU A 258 -7.48 17.70 -12.05
CA GLU A 258 -8.82 17.36 -12.53
C GLU A 258 -8.80 17.35 -14.05
N ILE A 259 -9.35 16.30 -14.63
CA ILE A 259 -9.71 16.30 -16.05
C ILE A 259 -10.95 17.17 -16.13
N LEU A 260 -10.79 18.43 -16.59
CA LEU A 260 -11.94 19.26 -16.91
C LEU A 260 -12.72 18.52 -17.99
N SER A 261 -13.86 17.95 -17.62
CA SER A 261 -14.79 17.42 -18.60
C SER A 261 -15.30 18.60 -19.42
N ASP A 262 -15.27 18.49 -20.74
CA ASP A 262 -15.84 19.50 -21.68
C ASP A 262 -17.37 19.63 -21.56
N GLU A 263 -17.98 19.35 -20.39
CA GLU A 263 -19.42 19.30 -20.15
C GLU A 263 -20.01 20.62 -19.63
N GLU A 264 -19.49 21.78 -20.02
CA GLU A 264 -20.20 23.05 -19.84
C GLU A 264 -20.44 23.81 -21.14
N GLU A 265 -20.60 23.19 -22.33
CA GLU A 265 -21.18 23.79 -23.50
C GLU A 265 -21.88 22.75 -24.38
N ASP A 266 -23.11 22.35 -24.09
CA ASP A 266 -24.22 22.25 -25.06
C ASP A 266 -25.45 21.50 -24.45
N GLU A 267 -26.39 22.26 -23.91
CA GLU A 267 -27.78 21.83 -23.93
C GLU A 267 -28.30 21.99 -25.36
N GLY A 268 -28.10 21.00 -26.23
CA GLY A 268 -28.64 21.04 -27.58
C GLY A 268 -28.27 19.86 -28.46
N GLU A 269 -29.21 18.96 -28.59
CA GLU A 269 -29.35 17.94 -29.65
C GLU A 269 -28.54 16.65 -29.55
N ALA A 270 -29.28 15.61 -29.19
CA ALA A 270 -28.87 14.21 -29.36
C ALA A 270 -28.51 13.91 -30.84
N ASP A 271 -27.36 13.37 -31.07
CA ASP A 271 -27.21 12.33 -32.09
C ASP A 271 -26.09 11.36 -31.73
N SER A 272 -26.39 10.12 -32.00
CA SER A 272 -25.68 8.90 -31.66
C SER A 272 -24.31 8.77 -32.35
N ASP A 273 -23.50 7.91 -31.77
CA ASP A 273 -22.32 7.22 -32.31
C ASP A 273 -20.95 7.90 -32.09
N MET A 274 -20.34 7.56 -30.96
CA MET A 274 -18.92 7.20 -31.01
C MET A 274 -18.55 6.28 -29.81
N GLU A 275 -18.16 5.05 -30.18
CA GLU A 275 -17.52 4.10 -29.31
C GLU A 275 -16.22 4.69 -28.75
N HIS A 276 -16.13 4.84 -27.45
CA HIS A 276 -14.85 5.04 -26.76
C HIS A 276 -14.41 3.68 -26.18
N GLU A 277 -13.41 3.08 -26.82
CA GLU A 277 -12.58 2.08 -26.17
C GLU A 277 -11.97 2.70 -24.90
N ALA A 278 -12.52 2.36 -23.76
CA ALA A 278 -11.88 2.61 -22.48
C ALA A 278 -10.77 1.57 -22.33
N ASP A 279 -9.54 2.01 -22.52
CA ASP A 279 -8.33 1.27 -22.19
C ASP A 279 -8.25 1.22 -20.64
N HIS A 280 -8.81 0.16 -20.06
CA HIS A 280 -8.67 -0.13 -18.65
C HIS A 280 -7.22 -0.51 -18.35
N ARG A 281 -6.42 0.49 -18.05
CA ARG A 281 -5.21 0.27 -17.27
C ARG A 281 -5.64 0.18 -15.81
N GLU A 282 -5.64 -1.01 -15.28
CA GLU A 282 -5.56 -1.21 -13.84
C GLU A 282 -4.32 -0.48 -13.35
N ASP A 283 -4.54 0.66 -12.69
CA ASP A 283 -3.49 1.34 -11.95
C ASP A 283 -3.22 0.55 -10.67
N ASP A 284 -2.44 -0.52 -10.81
CA ASP A 284 -1.67 -1.05 -9.69
C ASP A 284 -0.61 0.00 -9.32
N ALA A 285 -1.04 0.99 -8.55
CA ALA A 285 -0.12 1.89 -7.86
C ALA A 285 0.50 1.15 -6.67
N ASP A 286 1.25 0.10 -6.98
CA ASP A 286 2.24 -0.42 -6.06
C ASP A 286 3.40 0.58 -6.04
N HIS A 287 3.60 1.31 -4.94
CA HIS A 287 4.72 2.21 -4.73
C HIS A 287 6.06 1.50 -4.61
N THR A 288 6.07 0.22 -4.71
CA THR A 288 7.25 -0.53 -5.04
C THR A 288 7.11 -0.95 -6.48
N GLU A 289 7.77 -0.23 -7.33
CA GLU A 289 8.09 -0.72 -8.64
C GLU A 289 7.00 -0.86 -9.65
N VAL A 290 7.22 -0.13 -10.58
CA VAL A 290 7.14 -0.65 -11.94
C VAL A 290 8.03 -1.88 -12.02
N ALA A 291 7.46 -3.05 -11.78
CA ALA A 291 8.14 -4.30 -12.07
C ALA A 291 8.61 -4.23 -13.52
N ALA A 292 9.91 -4.22 -13.70
CA ALA A 292 10.55 -4.38 -14.99
C ALA A 292 10.28 -5.80 -15.51
N SER A 293 9.10 -6.07 -16.00
CA SER A 293 8.75 -7.31 -16.66
C SER A 293 8.10 -7.09 -18.03
N ALA A 294 8.56 -6.10 -18.76
CA ALA A 294 8.43 -6.11 -20.21
C ALA A 294 9.73 -5.54 -20.75
N ILE A 295 10.48 -6.37 -21.44
CA ILE A 295 11.50 -5.91 -22.37
C ILE A 295 10.76 -5.00 -23.36
N ARG A 296 10.69 -3.69 -23.05
CA ARG A 296 10.27 -2.65 -23.95
C ARG A 296 11.51 -2.09 -24.61
N ASP A 297 11.38 -1.81 -25.89
CA ASP A 297 12.46 -1.20 -26.68
C ASP A 297 12.85 0.13 -26.04
N PRO A 298 14.10 0.34 -25.57
CA PRO A 298 14.51 1.51 -24.79
C PRO A 298 14.58 2.82 -25.60
N GLU A 299 14.21 2.82 -26.87
CA GLU A 299 14.33 3.97 -27.76
C GLU A 299 13.07 4.86 -27.85
N THR A 300 12.09 4.70 -26.96
CA THR A 300 10.90 5.60 -26.96
C THR A 300 11.06 6.78 -26.03
N GLU A 301 10.59 7.97 -26.46
CA GLU A 301 10.53 9.18 -25.62
C GLU A 301 9.81 8.96 -24.28
N GLU A 302 9.06 7.88 -24.16
CA GLU A 302 8.33 7.47 -22.97
C GLU A 302 9.25 6.82 -21.93
N ASP A 303 10.24 6.03 -22.36
CA ASP A 303 11.24 5.44 -21.47
C ASP A 303 12.25 6.51 -20.98
N GLU A 304 12.65 7.46 -21.83
CA GLU A 304 13.50 8.58 -21.40
C GLU A 304 12.81 9.40 -20.30
N ARG A 305 11.51 9.65 -20.40
CA ARG A 305 10.73 10.35 -19.37
C ARG A 305 10.70 9.57 -18.05
N ARG A 306 10.62 8.25 -18.09
CA ARG A 306 10.53 7.39 -16.90
C ARG A 306 11.76 7.50 -15.99
N TYR A 307 12.96 7.66 -16.54
CA TYR A 307 14.19 7.82 -15.74
C TYR A 307 14.42 9.25 -15.26
N ALA A 308 13.80 10.24 -15.89
CA ALA A 308 13.95 11.65 -15.58
C ALA A 308 12.83 12.24 -14.70
N GLN A 309 11.64 11.61 -14.69
CA GLN A 309 10.51 12.17 -13.97
C GLN A 309 10.65 12.00 -12.46
N ARG A 310 10.34 13.06 -11.76
CA ARG A 310 10.00 13.00 -10.34
C ARG A 310 8.69 12.23 -10.21
N GLY A 311 8.66 11.21 -9.40
CA GLY A 311 7.42 10.55 -9.03
C GLY A 311 6.53 11.56 -8.30
N GLY A 312 5.42 11.96 -8.88
CA GLY A 312 4.36 12.83 -8.38
C GLY A 312 4.55 13.45 -6.99
N MET A 313 3.69 13.08 -6.08
CA MET A 313 3.68 13.55 -4.69
C MET A 313 4.90 13.17 -3.85
N LEU A 314 5.49 12.01 -4.09
CA LEU A 314 6.62 11.54 -3.28
C LEU A 314 7.86 12.44 -3.41
N SER A 315 7.96 13.26 -4.46
CA SER A 315 9.11 14.16 -4.69
C SER A 315 9.47 15.04 -3.49
N PHE A 316 8.49 15.37 -2.65
CA PHE A 316 8.65 16.22 -1.48
C PHE A 316 8.23 15.55 -0.18
N SER A 317 7.92 14.26 -0.19
CA SER A 317 7.46 13.53 0.99
C SER A 317 8.50 13.56 2.09
N ASN A 318 8.07 13.90 3.31
CA ASN A 318 8.90 13.69 4.50
C ASN A 318 8.97 12.19 4.79
N THR A 319 10.13 11.76 5.31
CA THR A 319 10.40 10.38 5.69
C THR A 319 10.90 10.29 7.14
N ASP A 320 11.93 9.54 7.40
CA ASP A 320 12.43 9.27 8.72
C ASP A 320 13.21 10.41 9.39
N MET A 321 13.45 10.26 10.68
CA MET A 321 14.18 11.23 11.50
C MET A 321 15.27 10.55 12.31
N ALA A 322 16.40 11.24 12.44
CA ALA A 322 17.47 10.86 13.36
C ALA A 322 17.79 12.00 14.32
N PHE A 323 18.26 11.67 15.52
CA PHE A 323 18.56 12.63 16.58
C PHE A 323 19.92 12.41 17.20
N ALA A 324 20.60 13.52 17.59
CA ALA A 324 21.84 13.49 18.35
C ALA A 324 21.93 14.72 19.26
N GLY A 325 21.79 14.54 20.58
CA GLY A 325 21.71 15.64 21.54
C GLY A 325 20.52 16.57 21.23
N ASP A 326 20.81 17.83 20.88
CA ASP A 326 19.80 18.80 20.43
C ASP A 326 19.61 18.87 18.90
N LEU A 327 20.35 18.08 18.14
CA LEU A 327 20.19 18.00 16.70
C LEU A 327 19.09 16.99 16.33
N MET A 328 18.20 17.40 15.44
CA MET A 328 17.24 16.56 14.74
C MET A 328 17.48 16.72 13.23
N VAL A 329 17.53 15.63 12.49
CA VAL A 329 17.51 15.63 11.03
C VAL A 329 16.29 14.89 10.55
N ALA A 330 15.50 15.52 9.70
CA ALA A 330 14.36 14.91 9.02
C ALA A 330 14.69 14.71 7.55
N GLY A 331 14.65 13.47 7.09
CA GLY A 331 14.84 13.10 5.71
C GLY A 331 13.57 13.33 4.87
N ASN A 332 13.74 13.36 3.58
CA ASN A 332 12.65 13.42 2.61
C ASN A 332 13.13 13.03 1.21
N TYR A 333 12.20 12.81 0.27
CA TYR A 333 12.52 12.45 -1.12
C TYR A 333 13.28 13.53 -1.91
N HIS A 334 13.41 14.73 -1.35
CA HIS A 334 14.08 15.88 -1.96
C HIS A 334 15.45 16.19 -1.31
N GLY A 335 15.81 15.47 -0.23
CA GLY A 335 17.03 15.64 0.55
C GLY A 335 16.79 15.50 2.04
N PHE A 336 17.27 16.46 2.85
CA PHE A 336 17.01 16.47 4.30
C PHE A 336 16.98 17.88 4.89
N ASN A 337 16.34 18.01 6.04
CA ASN A 337 16.28 19.25 6.81
C ASN A 337 16.86 19.04 8.22
N ALA A 338 17.75 19.92 8.65
CA ALA A 338 18.34 19.89 9.97
C ALA A 338 17.72 20.94 10.89
N TYR A 339 17.45 20.53 12.11
CA TYR A 339 16.81 21.36 13.14
C TYR A 339 17.61 21.32 14.45
N ARG A 340 17.51 22.37 15.24
CA ARG A 340 17.91 22.36 16.66
C ARG A 340 16.65 22.29 17.53
N LEU A 341 16.65 21.38 18.47
CA LEU A 341 15.60 21.27 19.47
C LEU A 341 15.75 22.37 20.53
N GLY A 342 14.70 23.17 20.72
CA GLY A 342 14.63 24.11 21.81
C GLY A 342 14.55 23.38 23.16
N THR A 343 14.67 24.13 24.26
CA THR A 343 14.51 23.58 25.62
C THR A 343 13.09 23.08 25.90
N ASP A 344 12.13 23.47 25.11
CA ASP A 344 10.74 23.00 25.07
C ASP A 344 10.52 21.78 24.18
N GLY A 345 11.58 21.34 23.48
CA GLY A 345 11.53 20.24 22.50
C GLY A 345 11.05 20.67 21.13
N VAL A 346 10.77 21.96 20.87
CA VAL A 346 10.28 22.41 19.56
C VAL A 346 11.46 22.57 18.59
N PRO A 347 11.41 21.89 17.39
CA PRO A 347 12.47 21.99 16.39
C PRO A 347 12.54 23.38 15.75
N GLN A 348 13.74 23.89 15.57
CA GLN A 348 14.02 25.13 14.86
C GLN A 348 14.91 24.84 13.66
N LEU A 349 14.45 25.15 12.46
CA LEU A 349 15.18 24.90 11.22
C LEU A 349 16.54 25.60 11.21
N VAL A 350 17.59 24.85 10.92
CA VAL A 350 18.98 25.33 10.83
C VAL A 350 19.45 25.36 9.38
N SER A 351 19.20 24.28 8.65
CA SER A 351 19.58 24.17 7.23
C SER A 351 18.68 23.21 6.49
N SER A 352 18.66 23.35 5.17
CA SER A 352 17.97 22.47 4.24
C SER A 352 18.94 22.06 3.15
N VAL A 353 19.07 20.75 2.91
CA VAL A 353 19.95 20.17 1.89
C VAL A 353 19.11 19.54 0.81
N VAL A 354 19.25 20.01 -0.42
CA VAL A 354 18.59 19.45 -1.59
C VAL A 354 19.50 18.40 -2.22
N CYS A 355 19.08 17.15 -2.19
CA CYS A 355 19.75 16.00 -2.80
C CYS A 355 18.71 14.95 -3.18
N PRO A 356 17.99 15.14 -4.30
CA PRO A 356 16.88 14.27 -4.68
C PRO A 356 17.35 12.86 -5.01
N GLY A 357 16.59 11.86 -4.60
CA GLY A 357 16.92 10.46 -4.89
C GLY A 357 15.99 9.44 -4.26
N GLY A 358 14.93 9.93 -3.62
CA GLY A 358 13.91 9.07 -2.99
C GLY A 358 14.35 8.50 -1.64
N GLN A 359 13.41 7.97 -0.91
CA GLN A 359 13.48 7.49 0.47
C GLN A 359 13.98 8.54 1.47
N GLY A 360 15.25 8.90 1.43
CA GLY A 360 15.77 9.93 2.33
C GLY A 360 15.84 9.50 3.80
N ASP A 361 15.80 8.20 4.10
CA ASP A 361 16.04 7.68 5.44
C ASP A 361 17.43 8.13 5.93
N VAL A 362 17.53 8.54 7.20
CA VAL A 362 18.72 9.20 7.73
C VAL A 362 19.22 8.57 9.01
N SER A 363 20.54 8.51 9.17
CA SER A 363 21.21 8.12 10.41
C SER A 363 22.37 9.05 10.75
N ILE A 364 22.57 9.34 12.03
CA ILE A 364 23.65 10.20 12.53
C ILE A 364 24.69 9.34 13.27
N ALA A 365 25.97 9.62 13.02
CA ALA A 365 27.09 8.99 13.73
C ALA A 365 28.19 10.01 14.03
N GLY A 366 28.07 10.74 15.11
CA GLY A 366 28.97 11.87 15.44
C GLY A 366 28.80 13.01 14.44
N ASP A 367 29.86 13.35 13.71
CA ASP A 367 29.84 14.41 12.70
C ASP A 367 29.43 13.91 11.29
N LEU A 368 29.00 12.64 11.18
CA LEU A 368 28.55 12.08 9.90
C LEU A 368 27.05 11.87 9.89
N LEU A 369 26.43 12.19 8.76
CA LEU A 369 25.07 11.82 8.38
C LEU A 369 25.13 10.86 7.20
N ILE A 370 24.40 9.76 7.29
CA ILE A 370 24.16 8.82 6.21
C ILE A 370 22.73 9.00 5.75
N MET A 371 22.49 9.00 4.44
CA MET A 371 21.15 9.09 3.85
C MET A 371 20.91 7.93 2.90
N SER A 372 19.68 7.48 2.77
CA SER A 372 19.27 6.46 1.80
C SER A 372 18.82 7.09 0.49
N VAL A 373 19.30 6.53 -0.64
CA VAL A 373 18.88 6.92 -1.99
C VAL A 373 18.53 5.68 -2.80
N GLU A 374 17.32 5.59 -3.30
CA GLU A 374 16.83 4.40 -4.00
C GLU A 374 16.31 4.67 -5.42
N GLU A 375 15.79 5.87 -5.69
CA GLU A 375 15.19 6.18 -6.99
C GLU A 375 16.20 6.23 -8.14
N THR A 376 15.72 5.92 -9.34
CA THR A 376 16.54 5.89 -10.56
C THR A 376 17.04 7.26 -11.00
N ARG A 377 16.41 8.34 -10.53
CA ARG A 377 16.80 9.73 -10.82
C ARG A 377 17.91 10.29 -9.92
N GLY A 378 18.29 9.58 -8.86
CA GLY A 378 19.39 10.00 -7.97
C GLY A 378 20.71 10.18 -8.70
N ARG A 379 21.47 11.21 -8.31
CA ARG A 379 22.76 11.58 -8.94
C ARG A 379 23.89 11.59 -7.94
N THR A 380 25.10 11.29 -8.44
CA THR A 380 26.35 11.34 -7.65
C THR A 380 26.68 12.74 -7.12
N ASP A 381 26.16 13.80 -7.75
CA ASP A 381 26.38 15.20 -7.43
C ASP A 381 25.14 15.91 -6.82
N CYS A 382 24.10 15.16 -6.44
CA CYS A 382 22.82 15.70 -6.00
C CYS A 382 22.14 16.65 -7.01
N GLY A 383 22.43 16.51 -8.31
CA GLY A 383 21.88 17.37 -9.37
C GLY A 383 20.36 17.26 -9.50
N LEU A 384 19.69 18.37 -9.81
CA LEU A 384 18.22 18.46 -9.91
C LEU A 384 17.68 17.95 -11.25
N GLU A 385 18.50 17.83 -12.25
CA GLU A 385 18.16 17.38 -13.60
C GLU A 385 17.80 15.89 -13.68
N GLY A 386 18.13 15.13 -12.64
CA GLY A 386 17.92 13.68 -12.64
C GLY A 386 18.85 12.95 -13.63
N VAL A 387 18.48 11.74 -14.01
CA VAL A 387 19.20 10.91 -14.99
C VAL A 387 18.18 10.33 -15.97
N THR A 388 18.30 10.69 -17.25
CA THR A 388 17.36 10.26 -18.31
C THR A 388 17.75 8.96 -18.97
N ASP A 389 19.07 8.72 -19.11
CA ASP A 389 19.58 7.53 -19.80
C ASP A 389 19.36 6.26 -18.96
N ARG A 390 19.05 5.15 -19.62
CA ARG A 390 18.93 3.84 -18.96
C ARG A 390 20.23 3.42 -18.24
N VAL A 391 21.39 3.73 -18.82
CA VAL A 391 22.73 3.50 -18.26
C VAL A 391 23.46 4.83 -18.16
N SER A 392 23.89 5.20 -16.96
CA SER A 392 24.59 6.48 -16.73
C SER A 392 25.61 6.39 -15.61
N GLU A 393 26.81 6.96 -15.83
CA GLU A 393 27.84 7.12 -14.80
C GLU A 393 27.44 8.15 -13.73
N ASP A 394 26.50 9.05 -14.04
CA ASP A 394 25.99 10.06 -13.10
C ASP A 394 24.94 9.50 -12.13
N ARG A 395 24.30 8.36 -12.46
CA ARG A 395 23.26 7.78 -11.60
C ARG A 395 23.85 7.31 -10.28
N PHE A 396 23.18 7.69 -9.22
CA PHE A 396 23.48 7.27 -7.86
C PHE A 396 22.30 6.55 -7.23
N ARG A 397 22.53 5.37 -6.66
CA ARG A 397 21.63 4.63 -5.79
C ARG A 397 22.45 3.96 -4.70
N GLY A 398 22.14 4.22 -3.44
CA GLY A 398 22.90 3.72 -2.29
C GLY A 398 22.99 4.73 -1.15
N LEU A 399 24.14 4.86 -0.52
CA LEU A 399 24.35 5.65 0.69
C LEU A 399 25.29 6.84 0.43
N PRO A 400 24.79 8.07 0.20
CA PRO A 400 25.60 9.28 0.30
C PRO A 400 25.90 9.60 1.78
N ILE A 401 27.10 10.10 2.05
CA ILE A 401 27.60 10.37 3.39
C ILE A 401 28.00 11.85 3.46
N PHE A 402 27.47 12.55 4.46
CA PHE A 402 27.68 13.98 4.65
C PHE A 402 28.44 14.25 5.94
N ASP A 403 29.40 15.19 5.91
CA ASP A 403 29.97 15.83 7.09
C ASP A 403 29.00 16.91 7.57
N ILE A 404 28.51 16.76 8.79
CA ILE A 404 27.59 17.67 9.47
C ILE A 404 28.24 18.37 10.69
N SER A 405 29.57 18.37 10.79
CA SER A 405 30.30 19.10 11.84
C SER A 405 29.93 20.59 11.85
N ASP A 406 29.69 21.17 10.67
CA ASP A 406 28.93 22.42 10.51
C ASP A 406 27.53 22.11 9.94
N VAL A 407 26.57 21.87 10.82
CA VAL A 407 25.19 21.56 10.44
C VAL A 407 24.52 22.65 9.60
N THR A 408 25.07 23.87 9.57
CA THR A 408 24.54 24.95 8.71
C THR A 408 24.96 24.81 7.24
N ARG A 409 25.98 23.99 6.97
CA ARG A 409 26.56 23.78 5.63
C ARG A 409 27.06 22.33 5.46
N PRO A 410 26.21 21.33 5.49
CA PRO A 410 26.61 19.93 5.28
C PRO A 410 27.37 19.75 3.96
N VAL A 411 28.37 18.88 3.96
CA VAL A 411 29.22 18.59 2.79
C VAL A 411 29.22 17.09 2.53
N GLN A 412 28.92 16.66 1.31
CA GLN A 412 29.08 15.26 0.93
C GLN A 412 30.56 14.88 0.93
N VAL A 413 30.92 13.89 1.75
CA VAL A 413 32.32 13.46 1.97
C VAL A 413 32.57 12.01 1.54
N GLY A 414 31.53 11.26 1.24
CA GLY A 414 31.62 9.88 0.78
C GLY A 414 30.32 9.40 0.18
N GLN A 415 30.39 8.22 -0.45
CA GLN A 415 29.23 7.55 -1.00
C GLN A 415 29.50 6.06 -1.23
N VAL A 416 28.45 5.23 -1.15
CA VAL A 416 28.51 3.82 -1.52
C VAL A 416 27.39 3.52 -2.50
N GLN A 417 27.73 3.05 -3.69
CA GLN A 417 26.77 2.60 -4.68
C GLN A 417 26.38 1.14 -4.43
N THR A 418 25.10 0.83 -4.52
CA THR A 418 24.56 -0.52 -4.34
C THR A 418 23.74 -0.94 -5.56
N CYS A 419 23.47 -2.24 -5.67
CA CYS A 419 22.75 -2.78 -6.83
C CYS A 419 21.26 -2.46 -6.83
N ARG A 420 20.66 -2.30 -5.66
CA ARG A 420 19.22 -2.09 -5.49
C ARG A 420 18.87 -0.76 -4.84
N GLY A 421 19.84 0.13 -4.68
CA GLY A 421 19.67 1.36 -3.91
C GLY A 421 19.76 1.12 -2.41
N SER A 422 19.34 2.10 -1.66
CA SER A 422 19.13 2.03 -0.23
C SER A 422 17.72 2.51 0.08
N HIS A 423 16.89 1.62 0.57
CA HIS A 423 15.58 1.94 1.12
C HIS A 423 15.75 2.44 2.54
N THR A 424 16.33 1.60 3.39
CA THR A 424 16.75 1.93 4.74
C THR A 424 18.19 1.46 5.00
N HIS A 425 18.75 1.88 6.11
CA HIS A 425 20.08 1.43 6.55
C HIS A 425 20.21 1.45 8.07
N SER A 426 21.03 0.56 8.62
CA SER A 426 21.19 0.41 10.05
C SER A 426 22.65 0.50 10.46
N ILE A 427 23.00 1.39 11.40
CA ILE A 427 24.34 1.45 11.99
C ILE A 427 24.48 0.31 12.99
N VAL A 428 25.21 -0.74 12.60
CA VAL A 428 25.37 -1.97 13.40
C VAL A 428 26.41 -1.80 14.50
N THR A 429 27.55 -1.19 14.16
CA THR A 429 28.62 -0.95 15.14
C THR A 429 29.43 0.28 14.76
N ARG A 430 29.99 0.91 15.78
CA ARG A 430 30.93 2.01 15.67
C ARG A 430 32.17 1.69 16.47
N THR A 431 33.32 1.76 15.79
CA THR A 431 34.63 1.71 16.40
C THR A 431 35.29 3.10 16.37
N ASP A 432 36.53 3.21 16.88
CA ASP A 432 37.31 4.46 16.74
C ASP A 432 37.70 4.73 15.28
N ASP A 433 37.71 3.70 14.42
CA ASP A 433 38.23 3.78 13.04
C ASP A 433 37.12 3.76 11.97
N SER A 434 35.99 3.06 12.22
CA SER A 434 34.96 2.85 11.19
C SER A 434 33.55 2.61 11.76
N LEU A 435 32.53 2.79 10.89
CA LEU A 435 31.17 2.29 11.09
C LEU A 435 30.98 1.03 10.23
N ILE A 436 30.17 0.10 10.73
CA ILE A 436 29.59 -0.98 9.95
C ILE A 436 28.09 -0.72 9.83
N VAL A 437 27.60 -0.74 8.61
CA VAL A 437 26.21 -0.40 8.26
C VAL A 437 25.61 -1.55 7.44
N TYR A 438 24.41 -2.00 7.79
CA TYR A 438 23.61 -2.86 6.93
C TYR A 438 22.78 -2.00 6.00
N ASN A 439 22.72 -2.37 4.74
CA ASN A 439 21.93 -1.70 3.73
C ASN A 439 20.80 -2.59 3.25
N SER A 440 19.59 -2.07 3.25
CA SER A 440 18.39 -2.67 2.68
C SER A 440 18.03 -1.91 1.41
N GLY A 441 18.03 -2.60 0.27
CA GLY A 441 17.64 -2.02 -1.01
C GLY A 441 16.46 -2.79 -1.59
N THR A 442 15.37 -2.09 -1.88
CA THR A 442 14.13 -2.70 -2.39
C THR A 442 13.97 -2.51 -3.89
N GLY A 443 14.68 -1.57 -4.50
CA GLY A 443 14.56 -1.24 -5.89
C GLY A 443 15.01 -2.35 -6.84
N ALA A 444 14.65 -2.24 -8.12
CA ALA A 444 15.09 -3.14 -9.17
C ALA A 444 16.61 -3.19 -9.28
N VAL A 445 17.16 -4.35 -9.62
CA VAL A 445 18.60 -4.50 -9.81
C VAL A 445 19.04 -3.63 -10.98
N ARG A 446 20.11 -2.85 -10.78
CA ARG A 446 20.71 -1.97 -11.80
C ARG A 446 21.32 -2.78 -12.94
N GLU A 447 21.51 -2.11 -14.08
CA GLU A 447 22.20 -2.69 -15.21
C GLU A 447 23.67 -2.97 -14.89
N THR A 448 24.18 -4.09 -15.37
CA THR A 448 25.61 -4.45 -15.21
C THR A 448 26.56 -3.47 -15.88
N GLU A 449 26.08 -2.74 -16.88
CA GLU A 449 26.81 -1.67 -17.57
C GLU A 449 27.02 -0.42 -16.68
N GLU A 450 26.13 -0.19 -15.71
CA GLU A 450 26.29 0.87 -14.71
C GLU A 450 27.20 0.46 -13.53
N LEU A 451 26.98 -0.77 -13.06
CA LEU A 451 27.71 -1.34 -11.94
C LEU A 451 27.88 -2.84 -12.16
N ASP A 452 29.09 -3.26 -12.52
CA ASP A 452 29.42 -4.61 -13.01
C ASP A 452 29.15 -5.76 -12.01
N ILE A 453 28.96 -5.44 -10.73
CA ILE A 453 28.57 -6.41 -9.68
C ILE A 453 27.06 -6.68 -9.63
N CYS A 454 26.22 -5.93 -10.35
CA CYS A 454 24.77 -5.99 -10.26
C CYS A 454 24.21 -7.03 -11.22
N ILE A 455 23.99 -8.23 -10.72
CA ILE A 455 23.42 -9.34 -11.47
C ILE A 455 22.02 -9.63 -10.92
N GLY A 456 21.01 -9.62 -11.79
CA GLY A 456 19.63 -9.94 -11.45
C GLY A 456 19.40 -11.43 -11.15
N ASP A 457 18.14 -11.84 -11.15
CA ASP A 457 17.75 -13.24 -10.91
C ASP A 457 18.00 -14.07 -12.19
N VAL A 458 19.26 -14.48 -12.36
CA VAL A 458 19.65 -15.38 -13.47
C VAL A 458 19.68 -16.81 -12.91
N PRO A 459 18.87 -17.73 -13.43
CA PRO A 459 18.80 -19.10 -12.91
C PRO A 459 20.18 -19.77 -12.87
N GLY A 460 20.61 -20.18 -11.67
CA GLY A 460 21.90 -20.86 -11.44
C GLY A 460 23.10 -19.94 -11.32
N ASP A 461 22.94 -18.62 -11.33
CA ASP A 461 24.02 -17.66 -11.02
C ASP A 461 23.95 -17.23 -9.55
N GLU A 462 24.91 -17.67 -8.74
CA GLU A 462 24.99 -17.36 -7.31
C GLU A 462 25.50 -15.93 -7.04
N ARG A 463 25.87 -15.17 -8.07
CA ARG A 463 26.33 -13.77 -7.92
C ARG A 463 25.17 -12.78 -7.89
N THR A 464 23.92 -13.23 -7.93
CA THR A 464 22.75 -12.36 -7.90
C THR A 464 22.80 -11.36 -6.74
N ALA A 465 22.34 -10.12 -6.99
CA ALA A 465 22.16 -9.09 -5.97
C ALA A 465 20.93 -9.34 -5.07
N LEU A 466 20.09 -10.32 -5.40
CA LEU A 466 18.93 -10.73 -4.60
C LEU A 466 19.35 -11.72 -3.50
N PHE A 467 18.48 -11.91 -2.52
CA PHE A 467 18.61 -12.90 -1.43
C PHE A 467 19.78 -12.66 -0.49
N ARG A 468 20.19 -11.41 -0.32
CA ARG A 468 21.32 -11.01 0.53
C ARG A 468 21.14 -9.59 1.04
N ILE A 469 21.92 -9.22 2.03
CA ILE A 469 22.07 -7.84 2.50
C ILE A 469 23.48 -7.35 2.19
N ASP A 470 23.65 -6.05 1.98
CA ASP A 470 24.96 -5.47 1.81
C ASP A 470 25.48 -4.94 3.15
N VAL A 471 26.71 -5.33 3.51
CA VAL A 471 27.42 -4.86 4.68
C VAL A 471 28.44 -3.82 4.23
N VAL A 472 28.26 -2.59 4.68
CA VAL A 472 29.06 -1.44 4.29
C VAL A 472 30.02 -1.05 5.42
N GLU A 473 31.28 -0.80 5.09
CA GLU A 473 32.28 -0.18 5.97
C GLU A 473 32.45 1.30 5.60
N ILE A 474 32.30 2.19 6.57
CA ILE A 474 32.53 3.63 6.44
C ILE A 474 33.73 4.01 7.32
N PRO A 475 34.95 4.24 6.76
CA PRO A 475 36.11 4.71 7.52
C PRO A 475 35.87 6.13 8.04
N LEU A 476 35.97 6.36 9.35
CA LEU A 476 35.74 7.68 9.95
C LEU A 476 36.77 8.73 9.56
N ALA A 477 38.01 8.31 9.35
CA ALA A 477 39.10 9.23 8.96
C ALA A 477 39.00 9.70 7.51
N ASP A 478 38.40 8.89 6.63
CA ASP A 478 38.21 9.21 5.21
C ASP A 478 36.97 8.48 4.66
N PRO A 479 35.78 9.07 4.81
CA PRO A 479 34.55 8.46 4.32
C PRO A 479 34.48 8.25 2.81
N SER A 480 35.37 8.89 2.02
CA SER A 480 35.45 8.64 0.58
C SER A 480 35.89 7.23 0.21
N LEU A 481 36.48 6.49 1.18
CA LEU A 481 36.91 5.09 1.03
C LEU A 481 35.84 4.08 1.44
N SER A 482 34.59 4.52 1.68
CA SER A 482 33.46 3.66 2.02
C SER A 482 33.19 2.65 0.91
N ARG A 483 32.84 1.42 1.31
CA ARG A 483 32.62 0.33 0.37
C ARG A 483 31.76 -0.80 0.97
N ILE A 484 31.16 -1.61 0.13
CA ILE A 484 30.60 -2.91 0.52
C ILE A 484 31.78 -3.84 0.85
N VAL A 485 31.77 -4.42 2.05
CA VAL A 485 32.81 -5.34 2.53
C VAL A 485 32.35 -6.80 2.57
N SER A 486 31.04 -7.03 2.63
CA SER A 486 30.42 -8.35 2.61
C SER A 486 28.99 -8.25 2.06
N SER A 487 28.50 -9.32 1.46
CA SER A 487 27.09 -9.43 1.02
C SER A 487 26.59 -10.85 1.33
N PRO A 488 26.36 -11.17 2.62
CA PRO A 488 25.96 -12.50 3.06
C PRO A 488 24.58 -12.88 2.52
N ALA A 489 24.47 -14.13 2.02
CA ALA A 489 23.23 -14.70 1.50
C ALA A 489 22.32 -15.19 2.65
N VAL A 490 21.80 -14.26 3.42
CA VAL A 490 21.05 -14.55 4.68
C VAL A 490 19.72 -15.28 4.45
N PHE A 491 19.19 -15.28 3.22
CA PHE A 491 17.94 -15.97 2.87
C PHE A 491 18.17 -17.38 2.32
N ALA A 492 19.43 -17.82 2.17
CA ALA A 492 19.72 -19.14 1.64
C ALA A 492 19.15 -20.23 2.55
N ASP A 493 18.65 -21.30 1.92
CA ASP A 493 18.25 -22.52 2.60
C ASP A 493 19.48 -23.18 3.23
N PRO A 494 19.51 -23.42 4.54
CA PRO A 494 20.70 -23.89 5.24
C PRO A 494 21.07 -25.34 4.90
N GLU A 495 20.13 -26.16 4.41
CA GLU A 495 20.37 -27.57 4.06
C GLU A 495 20.85 -27.74 2.62
N THR A 496 20.26 -26.98 1.70
CA THR A 496 20.52 -27.14 0.25
C THR A 496 21.46 -26.08 -0.31
N GLY A 497 21.62 -24.94 0.38
CA GLY A 497 22.38 -23.77 -0.11
C GLY A 497 21.66 -22.98 -1.20
N ARG A 498 20.39 -23.28 -1.51
CA ARG A 498 19.60 -22.51 -2.49
C ARG A 498 19.38 -21.09 -1.97
N LEU A 499 19.79 -20.05 -2.73
CA LEU A 499 19.72 -18.63 -2.29
C LEU A 499 18.29 -18.19 -1.96
N ALA A 500 17.31 -18.52 -2.80
CA ALA A 500 15.90 -18.28 -2.55
C ALA A 500 15.33 -19.34 -1.58
N GLY A 501 15.79 -19.35 -0.33
CA GLY A 501 15.45 -20.36 0.68
C GLY A 501 14.16 -20.09 1.45
N LEU A 502 13.65 -18.85 1.42
CA LEU A 502 12.51 -18.38 2.21
C LEU A 502 11.22 -18.35 1.39
N TRP A 503 10.22 -17.57 1.81
CA TRP A 503 8.90 -17.50 1.17
C TRP A 503 9.00 -17.14 -0.31
N GLN A 504 8.26 -17.87 -1.15
CA GLN A 504 8.37 -17.74 -2.60
C GLN A 504 7.31 -16.81 -3.22
N GLY A 505 6.46 -16.20 -2.39
CA GLY A 505 5.31 -15.40 -2.83
C GLY A 505 4.04 -16.23 -2.97
N GLY A 506 2.91 -15.56 -2.97
CA GLY A 506 1.57 -16.13 -3.08
C GLY A 506 0.80 -16.12 -1.75
N ASP A 507 -0.41 -16.68 -1.78
CA ASP A 507 -1.25 -16.81 -0.59
C ASP A 507 -0.84 -17.99 0.32
N HIS A 508 -1.36 -17.99 1.55
CA HIS A 508 -1.15 -19.05 2.53
C HIS A 508 -2.35 -20.02 2.62
N GLY A 509 -3.33 -19.87 1.74
CA GLY A 509 -4.59 -20.61 1.71
C GLY A 509 -5.81 -19.67 1.67
N ASP A 510 -7.00 -20.25 1.74
CA ASP A 510 -8.25 -19.46 1.68
C ASP A 510 -8.30 -18.38 2.78
N GLU A 511 -8.79 -17.20 2.45
CA GLU A 511 -8.96 -16.05 3.35
C GLU A 511 -7.64 -15.52 3.98
N THR A 512 -6.51 -15.69 3.29
CA THR A 512 -5.21 -15.16 3.71
C THR A 512 -4.74 -14.05 2.75
N GLN A 513 -3.71 -13.30 3.20
CA GLN A 513 -3.05 -12.31 2.33
C GLN A 513 -2.24 -12.98 1.23
N GLU A 514 -2.17 -12.33 0.07
CA GLU A 514 -1.10 -12.57 -0.89
C GLU A 514 0.17 -11.90 -0.38
N THR A 515 1.13 -12.72 0.05
CA THR A 515 2.39 -12.24 0.63
C THR A 515 3.48 -12.19 -0.42
N ARG A 516 4.25 -11.11 -0.47
CA ARG A 516 5.38 -10.95 -1.40
C ARG A 516 6.45 -12.04 -1.19
N ARG A 517 7.20 -12.29 -2.28
CA ARG A 517 8.40 -13.14 -2.23
C ARG A 517 9.48 -12.49 -1.37
N THR A 518 10.18 -13.30 -0.57
CA THR A 518 11.33 -12.85 0.22
C THR A 518 12.59 -12.86 -0.62
N ASP A 519 12.97 -11.72 -1.17
CA ASP A 519 14.22 -11.53 -1.92
C ASP A 519 15.08 -10.37 -1.41
N GLN A 520 14.59 -9.64 -0.40
CA GLN A 520 15.19 -8.48 0.25
C GLN A 520 14.60 -8.28 1.64
N CYS A 521 15.25 -7.45 2.48
CA CYS A 521 14.60 -6.82 3.61
C CYS A 521 14.16 -5.41 3.23
N HIS A 522 13.04 -4.96 3.79
CA HIS A 522 12.65 -3.56 3.80
C HIS A 522 13.45 -2.86 4.91
N ASP A 523 13.22 -3.23 6.16
CA ASP A 523 13.99 -2.75 7.31
C ASP A 523 14.78 -3.86 8.00
N ILE A 524 15.94 -3.48 8.54
CA ILE A 524 16.70 -4.30 9.48
C ILE A 524 16.96 -3.46 10.72
N THR A 525 16.30 -3.77 11.82
CA THR A 525 16.57 -3.10 13.10
C THR A 525 17.58 -3.89 13.90
N VAL A 526 18.65 -3.22 14.29
CA VAL A 526 19.74 -3.83 15.07
C VAL A 526 19.66 -3.45 16.54
N PHE A 527 19.99 -4.40 17.42
CA PHE A 527 20.13 -4.20 18.86
C PHE A 527 21.54 -4.65 19.29
N PRO A 528 22.55 -3.81 19.07
CA PRO A 528 23.96 -4.21 19.15
C PRO A 528 24.38 -4.75 20.50
N SER A 529 23.86 -4.21 21.61
CA SER A 529 24.21 -4.66 22.97
C SER A 529 23.76 -6.09 23.28
N LEU A 530 22.80 -6.61 22.50
CA LEU A 530 22.31 -7.99 22.61
C LEU A 530 22.86 -8.89 21.50
N ASN A 531 23.67 -8.35 20.57
CA ASN A 531 24.09 -9.00 19.33
C ASN A 531 22.91 -9.57 18.50
N LEU A 532 21.78 -8.86 18.52
CA LEU A 532 20.57 -9.24 17.79
C LEU A 532 20.24 -8.22 16.71
N ALA A 533 19.65 -8.70 15.62
CA ALA A 533 18.92 -7.88 14.66
C ALA A 533 17.61 -8.57 14.29
N ALA A 534 16.63 -7.76 13.86
CA ALA A 534 15.38 -8.23 13.32
C ALA A 534 15.18 -7.60 11.92
N GLY A 535 14.89 -8.44 10.93
CA GLY A 535 14.61 -8.02 9.57
C GLY A 535 13.15 -8.24 9.22
N ALA A 536 12.49 -7.19 8.75
CA ALA A 536 11.21 -7.27 8.05
C ALA A 536 11.51 -7.40 6.56
N CYS A 537 11.37 -8.63 6.03
CA CYS A 537 11.98 -8.97 4.74
C CYS A 537 10.94 -9.44 3.73
N SER A 538 10.12 -8.49 3.26
CA SER A 538 9.07 -8.71 2.25
C SER A 538 8.07 -9.82 2.64
N GLY A 539 8.43 -11.08 2.57
CA GLY A 539 7.58 -12.24 2.88
C GLY A 539 7.85 -12.90 4.22
N ASN A 540 8.87 -12.47 4.97
CA ASN A 540 9.26 -13.08 6.25
C ASN A 540 9.67 -12.04 7.30
N GLY A 541 9.31 -12.30 8.55
CA GLY A 541 10.02 -11.75 9.71
C GLY A 541 11.20 -12.64 10.08
N ILE A 542 12.37 -12.05 10.34
CA ILE A 542 13.63 -12.79 10.55
C ILE A 542 14.36 -12.22 11.76
N ILE A 543 15.03 -13.07 12.54
CA ILE A 543 16.00 -12.64 13.54
C ILE A 543 17.40 -13.15 13.22
N PHE A 544 18.40 -12.32 13.51
CA PHE A 544 19.80 -12.57 13.22
C PHE A 544 20.67 -12.48 14.47
N ASP A 545 21.68 -13.36 14.57
CA ASP A 545 22.86 -13.16 15.39
C ASP A 545 23.87 -12.27 14.64
N ILE A 546 24.16 -11.10 15.22
CA ILE A 546 25.11 -10.13 14.70
C ILE A 546 26.39 -10.01 15.55
N SER A 547 26.73 -11.04 16.31
CA SER A 547 27.98 -11.10 17.10
C SER A 547 29.24 -10.93 16.23
N ASP A 548 29.18 -11.37 14.97
CA ASP A 548 30.09 -10.94 13.89
C ASP A 548 29.30 -10.01 12.93
N PRO A 549 29.44 -8.69 13.05
CA PRO A 549 28.66 -7.75 12.24
C PRO A 549 28.97 -7.81 10.74
N LEU A 550 30.08 -8.43 10.33
CA LEU A 550 30.43 -8.62 8.92
C LEU A 550 29.77 -9.87 8.32
N ASN A 551 29.31 -10.79 9.17
CA ASN A 551 28.73 -12.07 8.77
C ASN A 551 27.52 -12.41 9.64
N PRO A 552 26.41 -11.66 9.55
CA PRO A 552 25.19 -11.95 10.30
C PRO A 552 24.65 -13.33 9.95
N VAL A 553 24.14 -14.04 10.96
CA VAL A 553 23.61 -15.38 10.82
C VAL A 553 22.13 -15.40 11.16
N ARG A 554 21.29 -15.88 10.26
CA ARG A 554 19.87 -16.09 10.53
C ARG A 554 19.70 -17.11 11.64
N MET A 555 18.97 -16.74 12.68
CA MET A 555 18.63 -17.60 13.82
C MET A 555 17.28 -18.29 13.61
N ASP A 556 16.27 -17.53 13.19
CA ASP A 556 14.92 -18.01 12.94
C ASP A 556 14.20 -17.12 11.93
N GLU A 557 13.13 -17.65 11.33
CA GLU A 557 12.24 -16.93 10.41
C GLU A 557 10.79 -17.36 10.60
N VAL A 558 9.87 -16.42 10.36
CA VAL A 558 8.42 -16.65 10.42
C VAL A 558 7.73 -16.09 9.19
N VAL A 559 6.58 -16.66 8.87
CA VAL A 559 5.58 -16.13 7.93
C VAL A 559 4.30 -15.87 8.69
N ASP A 560 3.49 -14.92 8.24
CA ASP A 560 2.19 -14.62 8.82
C ASP A 560 1.14 -14.56 7.70
N PRO A 561 0.08 -15.36 7.75
CA PRO A 561 -0.95 -15.39 6.72
C PRO A 561 -1.77 -14.10 6.64
N GLY A 562 -1.67 -13.21 7.63
CA GLY A 562 -2.26 -11.88 7.63
C GLY A 562 -1.39 -10.78 7.03
N PHE A 563 -0.11 -11.07 6.70
CA PHE A 563 0.84 -10.07 6.22
C PHE A 563 1.01 -10.14 4.70
N ALA A 564 0.78 -9.01 4.02
CA ALA A 564 1.09 -8.84 2.61
C ALA A 564 2.57 -8.48 2.39
N TYR A 565 3.10 -7.58 3.25
CA TYR A 565 4.45 -7.05 3.11
C TYR A 565 5.09 -6.73 4.47
N TRP A 566 6.07 -7.53 4.86
CA TRP A 566 6.86 -7.30 6.08
C TRP A 566 7.72 -6.06 5.92
N HIS A 567 7.40 -5.01 6.68
CA HIS A 567 7.90 -3.66 6.49
C HIS A 567 8.95 -3.26 7.51
N SER A 568 8.61 -3.15 8.80
CA SER A 568 9.54 -2.74 9.86
C SER A 568 9.55 -3.70 11.04
N ALA A 569 10.59 -3.62 11.86
CA ALA A 569 10.77 -4.40 13.06
C ALA A 569 11.21 -3.52 14.23
N THR A 570 10.72 -3.77 15.44
CA THR A 570 11.13 -3.04 16.66
C THR A 570 11.18 -3.99 17.84
N PHE A 571 12.32 -4.06 18.55
CA PHE A 571 12.43 -4.79 19.80
C PHE A 571 11.83 -3.99 20.95
N ASN A 572 11.28 -4.68 21.95
CA ASN A 572 11.01 -4.04 23.23
C ASN A 572 12.33 -3.70 23.98
N ASN A 573 12.23 -3.00 25.12
CA ASN A 573 13.43 -2.54 25.86
C ASN A 573 14.35 -3.68 26.34
N THR A 574 13.83 -4.87 26.52
CA THR A 574 14.59 -6.06 26.99
C THR A 574 15.09 -6.93 25.84
N GLY A 575 14.60 -6.73 24.62
CA GLY A 575 14.98 -7.51 23.43
C GLY A 575 14.45 -8.95 23.43
N ASP A 576 13.42 -9.24 24.21
CA ASP A 576 12.78 -10.55 24.28
C ASP A 576 11.42 -10.61 23.56
N ILE A 577 10.97 -9.45 23.05
CA ILE A 577 9.82 -9.33 22.14
C ILE A 577 10.24 -8.49 20.94
N VAL A 578 9.84 -8.90 19.75
CA VAL A 578 9.93 -8.11 18.53
C VAL A 578 8.53 -7.90 17.95
N LEU A 579 8.27 -6.67 17.57
CA LEU A 579 7.09 -6.25 16.83
C LEU A 579 7.46 -6.12 15.36
N PHE A 580 6.68 -6.72 14.47
CA PHE A 580 6.76 -6.52 13.03
C PHE A 580 5.50 -5.80 12.53
N THR A 581 5.65 -5.00 11.48
CA THR A 581 4.54 -4.28 10.84
C THR A 581 4.25 -4.84 9.45
N ASP A 582 2.97 -4.89 9.07
CA ASP A 582 2.50 -5.19 7.72
C ASP A 582 2.12 -3.89 7.00
N GLU A 583 2.84 -3.54 5.95
CA GLU A 583 2.52 -2.41 5.09
C GLU A 583 1.66 -2.86 3.88
N TRP A 584 0.48 -3.33 4.16
CA TRP A 584 -0.48 -3.83 3.19
C TRP A 584 -0.90 -2.76 2.16
N GLY A 585 -0.37 -2.86 0.94
CA GLY A 585 -0.65 -1.93 -0.15
C GLY A 585 0.19 -0.66 -0.14
N GLY A 586 1.31 -0.63 0.60
CA GLY A 586 2.35 0.41 0.52
C GLY A 586 1.89 1.81 0.90
N GLY A 587 0.87 1.97 1.77
CA GLY A 587 0.31 3.27 2.12
C GLY A 587 -0.44 3.97 0.97
N GLY A 588 -0.58 3.36 -0.20
CA GLY A 588 -1.24 3.94 -1.37
C GLY A 588 -2.72 3.58 -1.51
N ARG A 589 -3.32 2.88 -0.54
CA ARG A 589 -4.71 2.40 -0.60
C ARG A 589 -5.44 2.61 0.72
N PRO A 590 -6.79 2.69 0.72
CA PRO A 590 -7.59 2.75 1.94
C PRO A 590 -7.63 1.36 2.59
N ARG A 591 -6.91 1.19 3.71
CA ARG A 591 -6.68 -0.13 4.34
C ARG A 591 -7.02 -0.21 5.84
N CYS A 592 -7.64 0.82 6.40
CA CYS A 592 -8.23 0.80 7.73
C CYS A 592 -9.76 0.95 7.65
N GLN A 593 -10.38 0.30 6.66
CA GLN A 593 -11.83 0.33 6.53
C GLN A 593 -12.50 -0.54 7.61
N ALA A 594 -13.76 -0.25 7.92
CA ALA A 594 -14.50 -0.94 8.98
C ALA A 594 -14.61 -2.46 8.74
N THR A 595 -14.53 -2.90 7.49
CA THR A 595 -14.66 -4.30 7.06
C THR A 595 -13.34 -5.02 6.86
N ASP A 596 -12.20 -4.31 6.93
CA ASP A 596 -10.88 -4.94 6.78
C ASP A 596 -10.62 -5.94 7.89
N PRO A 597 -10.03 -7.10 7.57
CA PRO A 597 -9.58 -8.04 8.59
C PRO A 597 -8.62 -7.39 9.60
N ARG A 598 -8.78 -7.73 10.87
CA ARG A 598 -8.00 -7.10 11.95
C ARG A 598 -6.51 -7.46 11.92
N GLU A 599 -6.17 -8.53 11.23
CA GLU A 599 -4.81 -9.05 11.08
C GLU A 599 -4.06 -8.44 9.88
N TRP A 600 -4.76 -7.72 8.99
CA TRP A 600 -4.20 -7.15 7.76
C TRP A 600 -3.79 -5.68 7.95
N GLY A 601 -2.62 -5.30 7.46
CA GLY A 601 -2.07 -3.96 7.66
C GLY A 601 -1.83 -3.62 9.13
N ALA A 602 -1.44 -4.60 9.91
CA ALA A 602 -1.41 -4.58 11.38
C ALA A 602 0.02 -4.80 11.92
N ASN A 603 0.15 -4.71 13.23
CA ASN A 603 1.34 -5.16 13.96
C ASN A 603 1.18 -6.61 14.39
N ALA A 604 2.24 -7.40 14.33
CA ALA A 604 2.31 -8.70 14.98
C ALA A 604 3.45 -8.76 16.00
N PHE A 605 3.16 -9.30 17.18
CA PHE A 605 4.10 -9.41 18.30
C PHE A 605 4.62 -10.84 18.43
N TYR A 606 5.93 -10.99 18.46
CA TYR A 606 6.61 -12.27 18.60
C TYR A 606 7.54 -12.23 19.82
N ALA A 607 7.42 -13.22 20.71
CA ALA A 607 8.41 -13.42 21.76
C ALA A 607 9.60 -14.21 21.20
N ILE A 608 10.81 -13.85 21.65
CA ILE A 608 12.03 -14.60 21.33
C ILE A 608 12.30 -15.59 22.45
N VAL A 609 12.03 -16.87 22.21
CA VAL A 609 12.19 -17.95 23.19
C VAL A 609 13.22 -18.95 22.67
N ASP A 610 14.32 -19.10 23.39
CA ASP A 610 15.43 -19.98 22.99
C ASP A 610 15.96 -19.73 21.56
N GLY A 611 15.89 -18.44 21.12
CA GLY A 611 16.33 -18.01 19.79
C GLY A 611 15.31 -18.26 18.68
N GLN A 612 14.07 -18.59 19.01
CA GLN A 612 12.96 -18.80 18.08
C GLN A 612 11.86 -17.76 18.28
N LEU A 613 11.17 -17.40 17.21
CA LEU A 613 10.05 -16.46 17.19
C LEU A 613 8.73 -17.19 17.48
N GLU A 614 8.08 -16.82 18.58
CA GLU A 614 6.77 -17.36 18.95
C GLU A 614 5.72 -16.25 18.88
N TYR A 615 4.74 -16.38 17.99
CA TYR A 615 3.63 -15.43 17.87
C TYR A 615 2.86 -15.27 19.19
N ARG A 616 2.49 -14.02 19.50
CA ARG A 616 1.74 -13.67 20.71
C ARG A 616 0.39 -13.01 20.41
N GLY A 617 0.35 -12.04 19.51
CA GLY A 617 -0.89 -11.29 19.21
C GLY A 617 -0.70 -10.27 18.12
N THR A 618 -1.81 -9.61 17.77
CA THR A 618 -1.89 -8.60 16.71
C THR A 618 -2.56 -7.34 17.23
N PHE A 619 -2.14 -6.18 16.71
CA PHE A 619 -2.80 -4.90 16.94
C PHE A 619 -3.00 -4.17 15.60
N LYS A 620 -4.23 -3.71 15.33
CA LYS A 620 -4.56 -2.79 14.24
C LYS A 620 -5.23 -1.56 14.79
N LEU A 621 -5.04 -0.42 14.14
CA LEU A 621 -5.73 0.83 14.43
C LEU A 621 -7.23 0.57 14.64
N PRO A 622 -7.82 0.99 15.78
CA PRO A 622 -9.23 0.69 16.07
C PRO A 622 -10.24 1.55 15.31
N ALA A 623 -9.85 2.78 14.91
CA ALA A 623 -10.71 3.69 14.18
C ALA A 623 -10.87 3.25 12.72
N PRO A 624 -12.10 3.11 12.19
CA PRO A 624 -12.27 2.94 10.77
C PRO A 624 -11.97 4.24 10.02
N GLN A 625 -11.33 4.12 8.86
CA GLN A 625 -11.01 5.23 7.97
C GLN A 625 -11.86 5.16 6.70
N GLY A 626 -11.98 6.30 5.99
CA GLY A 626 -12.71 6.41 4.73
C GLY A 626 -11.87 5.99 3.51
N ASP A 627 -12.46 6.13 2.32
CA ASP A 627 -11.82 5.73 1.05
C ASP A 627 -10.76 6.73 0.58
N THR A 628 -10.75 7.93 1.14
CA THR A 628 -9.79 9.00 0.81
C THR A 628 -8.57 9.04 1.75
N GLU A 629 -8.45 8.05 2.64
CA GLU A 629 -7.36 7.94 3.61
C GLU A 629 -6.59 6.63 3.43
N ASN A 630 -5.28 6.74 3.20
CA ASN A 630 -4.37 5.60 3.30
C ASN A 630 -4.05 5.32 4.77
N CYS A 631 -4.06 4.07 5.15
CA CYS A 631 -3.78 3.66 6.52
C CYS A 631 -3.29 2.22 6.57
N VAL A 632 -2.09 2.02 7.12
CA VAL A 632 -1.53 0.72 7.55
C VAL A 632 -0.49 0.96 8.63
N ALA A 633 -0.05 -0.10 9.30
CA ALA A 633 1.05 -0.03 10.27
C ALA A 633 2.36 0.40 9.61
N HIS A 634 3.00 1.46 10.13
CA HIS A 634 4.25 2.01 9.61
C HIS A 634 5.28 2.19 10.73
N ASN A 635 6.23 3.14 10.60
CA ASN A 635 7.36 3.29 11.50
C ASN A 635 7.00 3.83 12.88
N GLY A 636 7.70 3.31 13.89
CA GLY A 636 7.51 3.73 15.27
C GLY A 636 8.70 3.45 16.17
N SER A 637 8.61 3.83 17.43
CA SER A 637 9.63 3.55 18.44
C SER A 637 9.07 3.25 19.81
N ILE A 638 9.89 2.61 20.65
CA ILE A 638 9.53 2.36 22.04
C ILE A 638 9.53 3.67 22.84
N ILE A 639 8.48 3.88 23.63
CA ILE A 639 8.47 4.85 24.72
C ILE A 639 9.00 4.13 25.97
N PRO A 640 10.13 4.58 26.52
CA PRO A 640 10.80 3.86 27.60
C PRO A 640 10.10 4.08 28.96
N VAL A 641 9.19 3.16 29.32
CA VAL A 641 8.51 3.16 30.63
C VAL A 641 8.98 1.94 31.43
N PRO A 642 9.45 2.11 32.68
CA PRO A 642 9.94 1.00 33.48
C PRO A 642 8.91 -0.13 33.65
N GLY A 643 9.28 -1.35 33.24
CA GLY A 643 8.43 -2.54 33.39
C GLY A 643 7.21 -2.59 32.49
N ARG A 644 7.17 -1.76 31.44
CA ARG A 644 6.11 -1.79 30.41
C ARG A 644 6.68 -1.76 29.00
N ASN A 645 5.92 -2.28 28.08
CA ASN A 645 6.20 -2.23 26.65
C ASN A 645 5.20 -1.25 26.01
N ILE A 646 5.63 -0.02 25.79
CA ILE A 646 4.84 1.04 25.18
C ILE A 646 5.47 1.43 23.86
N PHE A 647 4.69 1.50 22.81
CA PHE A 647 5.14 1.79 21.45
C PHE A 647 4.36 2.96 20.87
N VAL A 648 5.04 3.93 20.28
CA VAL A 648 4.41 4.97 19.48
C VAL A 648 4.60 4.65 18.01
N GLN A 649 3.57 4.82 17.21
CA GLN A 649 3.55 4.38 15.82
C GLN A 649 2.80 5.35 14.92
N ALA A 650 3.28 5.46 13.69
CA ALA A 650 2.63 6.11 12.56
C ALA A 650 1.71 5.11 11.80
N TRP A 651 0.57 5.61 11.31
CA TRP A 651 -0.42 4.88 10.53
C TRP A 651 -0.80 5.62 9.25
N TYR A 652 0.15 6.30 8.62
CA TYR A 652 -0.16 7.19 7.49
C TYR A 652 -1.27 8.18 7.85
N GLN A 653 -2.34 8.32 7.04
CA GLN A 653 -3.48 9.19 7.36
C GLN A 653 -4.35 8.66 8.53
N GLY A 654 -4.13 7.44 9.01
CA GLY A 654 -4.69 6.97 10.28
C GLY A 654 -4.07 7.60 11.54
N GLY A 655 -3.10 8.51 11.37
CA GLY A 655 -2.55 9.29 12.47
C GLY A 655 -1.41 8.62 13.22
N VAL A 656 -1.30 8.95 14.52
CA VAL A 656 -0.29 8.43 15.46
C VAL A 656 -0.99 7.76 16.62
N SER A 657 -0.62 6.50 16.90
CA SER A 657 -1.09 5.74 18.07
C SER A 657 0.01 5.52 19.08
N VAL A 658 -0.35 5.51 20.37
CA VAL A 658 0.49 4.97 21.46
C VAL A 658 -0.16 3.69 21.95
N ILE A 659 0.59 2.59 21.89
CA ILE A 659 0.10 1.23 22.07
C ILE A 659 0.78 0.63 23.31
N ASP A 660 0.01 0.07 24.21
CA ASP A 660 0.52 -0.77 25.30
C ASP A 660 0.44 -2.23 24.87
N PHE A 661 1.61 -2.86 24.74
CA PHE A 661 1.76 -4.30 24.48
C PHE A 661 2.53 -5.01 25.60
N THR A 662 2.42 -4.49 26.82
CA THR A 662 3.00 -5.14 28.03
C THR A 662 2.49 -6.57 28.16
N ASP A 663 1.21 -6.80 27.83
CA ASP A 663 0.66 -8.11 27.48
C ASP A 663 0.56 -8.20 25.94
N PRO A 664 1.52 -8.83 25.26
CA PRO A 664 1.52 -8.89 23.80
C PRO A 664 0.39 -9.76 23.20
N VAL A 665 -0.36 -10.48 24.04
CA VAL A 665 -1.57 -11.22 23.60
C VAL A 665 -2.79 -10.32 23.49
N ASN A 666 -2.84 -9.25 24.29
CA ASN A 666 -3.95 -8.31 24.35
C ASN A 666 -3.44 -6.87 24.26
N PRO A 667 -2.77 -6.46 23.19
CA PRO A 667 -2.30 -5.08 23.01
C PRO A 667 -3.50 -4.12 22.81
N PHE A 668 -3.36 -2.89 23.27
CA PHE A 668 -4.42 -1.87 23.13
C PHE A 668 -3.87 -0.45 23.03
N GLU A 669 -4.62 0.44 22.41
CA GLU A 669 -4.28 1.85 22.26
C GLU A 669 -4.53 2.60 23.56
N ILE A 670 -3.57 3.43 23.98
CA ILE A 670 -3.65 4.24 25.22
C ILE A 670 -3.66 5.74 24.96
N ALA A 671 -3.21 6.17 23.78
CA ALA A 671 -3.26 7.57 23.35
C ALA A 671 -3.20 7.64 21.83
N TYR A 672 -3.74 8.71 21.24
CA TYR A 672 -3.67 8.94 19.80
C TYR A 672 -3.75 10.41 19.43
N PHE A 673 -3.28 10.73 18.25
CA PHE A 673 -3.58 11.92 17.48
C PHE A 673 -3.90 11.51 16.04
N ASP A 674 -4.95 12.11 15.49
CA ASP A 674 -5.30 11.92 14.10
C ASP A 674 -5.75 13.24 13.47
N ARG A 675 -5.55 13.35 12.18
CA ARG A 675 -5.94 14.49 11.36
C ARG A 675 -6.61 13.95 10.10
N GLY A 676 -7.80 14.46 9.78
CA GLY A 676 -8.61 13.99 8.68
C GLY A 676 -7.89 14.01 7.34
N PRO A 677 -8.51 13.43 6.31
CA PRO A 677 -7.91 13.25 4.99
C PRO A 677 -7.37 14.54 4.41
N ILE A 678 -6.41 14.43 3.50
CA ILE A 678 -5.82 15.59 2.83
C ILE A 678 -6.84 16.20 1.87
N ASP A 679 -7.64 15.37 1.23
CA ASP A 679 -8.68 15.74 0.28
C ASP A 679 -9.90 14.83 0.49
N ASP A 680 -11.11 15.33 0.25
CA ASP A 680 -12.36 14.59 0.46
C ASP A 680 -12.85 13.83 -0.77
N ASP A 681 -12.27 14.12 -1.94
CA ASP A 681 -12.63 13.49 -3.23
C ASP A 681 -11.53 12.56 -3.76
N GLN A 682 -10.27 12.74 -3.34
CA GLN A 682 -9.12 12.00 -3.86
C GLN A 682 -8.34 11.31 -2.74
N LEU A 683 -8.01 10.04 -2.93
CA LEU A 683 -7.01 9.37 -2.11
C LEU A 683 -5.63 9.95 -2.41
N VAL A 684 -5.05 10.60 -1.42
CA VAL A 684 -3.72 11.22 -1.48
C VAL A 684 -2.79 10.43 -0.58
N THR A 685 -1.62 9.96 -1.08
CA THR A 685 -0.60 9.37 -0.22
C THR A 685 -0.09 10.44 0.75
N GLY A 686 -0.43 10.31 2.02
CA GLY A 686 -0.16 11.33 3.04
C GLY A 686 -0.20 10.74 4.44
N GLY A 687 -0.27 11.61 5.42
CA GLY A 687 -0.26 11.23 6.81
C GLY A 687 1.15 10.95 7.35
N TYR A 688 1.26 10.22 8.44
CA TYR A 688 2.51 10.09 9.18
C TYR A 688 3.37 8.94 8.64
N TRP A 689 4.62 9.29 8.20
CA TRP A 689 5.65 8.32 7.83
C TRP A 689 6.27 7.68 9.06
N SER A 690 6.68 8.48 10.05
CA SER A 690 7.34 8.02 11.27
C SER A 690 6.83 8.76 12.50
N ALA A 691 6.79 8.06 13.64
CA ALA A 691 6.50 8.64 14.93
C ALA A 691 7.50 8.10 15.98
N TYR A 692 8.38 8.96 16.49
CA TYR A 692 9.47 8.57 17.37
C TYR A 692 9.47 9.31 18.69
N TRP A 693 9.75 8.58 19.75
CA TRP A 693 10.02 9.13 21.06
C TRP A 693 11.47 9.57 21.20
N TYR A 694 11.69 10.82 21.52
CA TYR A 694 13.02 11.34 21.84
C TYR A 694 12.95 12.44 22.90
N ASN A 695 13.74 12.32 23.98
CA ASN A 695 13.89 13.30 25.04
C ASN A 695 12.57 13.91 25.55
N GLY A 696 11.58 13.04 25.87
CA GLY A 696 10.31 13.46 26.47
C GLY A 696 9.28 13.99 25.47
N ARG A 697 9.48 13.79 24.18
CA ARG A 697 8.54 14.19 23.13
C ARG A 697 8.37 13.08 22.11
N ILE A 698 7.21 13.09 21.46
CA ILE A 698 6.96 12.33 20.22
C ILE A 698 7.10 13.30 19.08
N TYR A 699 7.97 12.96 18.13
CA TYR A 699 8.14 13.66 16.86
C TYR A 699 7.56 12.80 15.76
N ALA A 700 6.72 13.38 14.91
CA ALA A 700 6.08 12.67 13.83
C ALA A 700 6.23 13.45 12.52
N THR A 701 6.84 12.80 11.52
CA THR A 701 6.94 13.36 10.16
C THR A 701 5.67 13.04 9.41
N GLU A 702 5.00 14.06 8.94
CA GLU A 702 3.85 13.96 8.08
C GLU A 702 4.28 14.19 6.62
N ILE A 703 3.90 13.27 5.73
CA ILE A 703 4.36 13.18 4.34
C ILE A 703 4.14 14.49 3.59
N VAL A 704 2.93 15.06 3.68
CA VAL A 704 2.51 16.24 2.93
C VAL A 704 2.66 17.53 3.73
N ARG A 705 2.25 17.53 5.00
CA ARG A 705 2.02 18.76 5.77
C ARG A 705 3.26 19.27 6.49
N GLY A 706 4.06 18.38 7.13
CA GLY A 706 5.23 18.82 7.88
C GLY A 706 5.67 17.92 9.04
N ILE A 707 5.89 18.49 10.22
CA ILE A 707 6.32 17.76 11.41
C ILE A 707 5.43 18.17 12.59
N ASP A 708 4.86 17.20 13.26
CA ASP A 708 4.13 17.39 14.52
C ASP A 708 4.98 16.98 15.73
N VAL A 709 4.80 17.67 16.83
CA VAL A 709 5.45 17.37 18.11
C VAL A 709 4.37 17.21 19.18
N PHE A 710 4.43 16.08 19.88
CA PHE A 710 3.47 15.78 20.96
C PHE A 710 4.18 15.53 22.29
N ALA A 711 3.43 15.71 23.38
CA ALA A 711 3.78 15.29 24.73
C ALA A 711 2.71 14.35 25.27
N LEU A 712 3.11 13.33 26.01
CA LEU A 712 2.18 12.46 26.72
C LEU A 712 1.44 13.23 27.83
N GLU A 713 0.18 12.90 28.06
CA GLU A 713 -0.60 13.39 29.19
C GLU A 713 -0.98 12.25 30.15
N PRO A 714 -0.99 12.45 31.45
CA PRO A 714 -1.42 11.44 32.42
C PRO A 714 -2.87 11.00 32.17
N SER A 715 -3.10 9.70 32.25
CA SER A 715 -4.40 9.07 32.02
C SER A 715 -4.61 7.87 32.96
N GLU A 716 -5.75 7.21 32.84
CA GLU A 716 -5.99 5.90 33.48
C GLU A 716 -5.05 4.78 32.98
N HIS A 717 -4.41 5.00 31.82
CA HIS A 717 -3.50 4.02 31.21
C HIS A 717 -2.03 4.29 31.53
N LEU A 718 -1.65 5.55 31.75
CA LEU A 718 -0.26 5.96 31.98
C LEU A 718 -0.19 7.07 33.02
N THR A 719 0.46 6.79 34.14
CA THR A 719 0.54 7.73 35.29
C THR A 719 1.55 8.85 35.00
N ALA A 720 1.46 9.95 35.79
CA ALA A 720 2.41 11.05 35.71
C ALA A 720 3.84 10.62 36.03
N GLU A 721 4.00 9.71 36.98
CA GLU A 721 5.30 9.16 37.38
C GLU A 721 5.92 8.23 36.31
N GLU A 722 5.11 7.48 35.59
CA GLU A 722 5.55 6.69 34.46
C GLU A 722 6.01 7.60 33.30
N ILE A 723 5.25 8.65 33.00
CA ILE A 723 5.65 9.65 32.00
C ILE A 723 6.96 10.34 32.42
N ALA A 724 7.07 10.76 33.69
CA ALA A 724 8.30 11.38 34.19
C ALA A 724 9.51 10.42 34.14
N ALA A 725 9.30 9.10 34.32
CA ALA A 725 10.35 8.12 34.16
C ALA A 725 10.76 7.96 32.68
N ALA A 726 9.80 8.00 31.76
CA ALA A 726 10.07 7.97 30.32
C ALA A 726 10.82 9.22 29.85
N GLU A 727 10.42 10.41 30.32
CA GLU A 727 11.10 11.69 30.02
C GLU A 727 12.53 11.75 30.56
N ALA A 728 12.79 11.11 31.69
CA ALA A 728 14.09 11.09 32.37
C ALA A 728 14.97 9.91 31.91
N ALA A 729 14.45 9.01 31.09
CA ALA A 729 15.20 7.88 30.56
C ALA A 729 16.37 8.37 29.69
N SER A 730 17.54 7.77 29.88
CA SER A 730 18.71 8.11 29.08
C SER A 730 18.98 7.06 28.03
N TYR A 731 19.12 7.48 26.78
CA TYR A 731 19.66 6.63 25.73
C TYR A 731 21.20 6.61 25.77
N GLN A 732 21.79 5.45 25.60
CA GLN A 732 23.25 5.36 25.49
C GLN A 732 23.72 6.19 24.27
N GLY A 733 24.60 7.16 24.51
CA GLY A 733 25.20 8.00 23.47
C GLY A 733 24.41 9.24 23.06
N GLU A 734 23.28 9.53 23.70
CA GLU A 734 22.41 10.67 23.35
C GLU A 734 22.00 10.73 21.88
N MET A 735 21.95 9.56 21.20
CA MET A 735 21.59 9.40 19.80
C MET A 735 20.36 8.51 19.66
N PHE A 736 19.56 8.80 18.64
CA PHE A 736 18.49 7.94 18.15
C PHE A 736 18.59 7.85 16.63
N ASN A 737 18.70 6.62 16.13
CA ASN A 737 18.57 6.30 14.70
C ASN A 737 17.44 5.27 14.57
N PRO A 738 16.57 5.37 13.56
CA PRO A 738 15.35 4.56 13.49
C PRO A 738 15.59 3.06 13.61
N GLN A 739 16.57 2.54 12.89
CA GLN A 739 16.88 1.11 12.79
C GLN A 739 18.04 0.66 13.73
N THR A 740 18.42 1.49 14.71
CA THR A 740 19.46 1.14 15.69
C THR A 740 18.94 1.35 17.11
N GLN A 741 18.66 0.26 17.83
CA GLN A 741 18.16 0.31 19.20
C GLN A 741 19.28 0.13 20.23
N TYR A 742 19.19 0.90 21.29
CA TYR A 742 20.06 0.80 22.44
C TYR A 742 19.23 0.59 23.70
N PRO A 743 19.77 -0.14 24.71
CA PRO A 743 19.09 -0.28 25.98
C PRO A 743 18.92 1.09 26.64
N VAL A 744 17.80 1.25 27.30
CA VAL A 744 17.48 2.42 28.10
C VAL A 744 17.66 2.06 29.58
N GLU A 745 18.24 2.98 30.34
CA GLU A 745 18.50 2.80 31.76
C GLU A 745 17.69 3.81 32.60
N TRP A 746 17.22 3.32 33.75
CA TRP A 746 16.54 4.13 34.76
C TRP A 746 17.26 4.00 36.09
N THR A 747 17.18 5.03 36.93
CA THR A 747 17.58 4.93 38.33
C THR A 747 16.60 4.06 39.12
N ALA A 748 17.05 3.46 40.21
CA ALA A 748 16.19 2.68 41.08
C ALA A 748 14.99 3.53 41.63
N GLU A 749 15.20 4.84 41.84
CA GLU A 749 14.16 5.77 42.30
C GLU A 749 13.07 5.98 41.23
N GLN A 750 13.45 6.07 39.94
CA GLN A 750 12.50 6.20 38.83
C GLN A 750 11.66 4.93 38.67
N ILE A 751 12.30 3.75 38.77
CA ILE A 751 11.60 2.46 38.69
C ILE A 751 10.59 2.34 39.84
N GLU A 752 11.04 2.63 41.09
CA GLU A 752 10.20 2.52 42.29
C GLU A 752 9.00 3.50 42.21
N ALA A 753 9.22 4.73 41.75
CA ALA A 753 8.14 5.73 41.59
C ALA A 753 7.10 5.29 40.60
N ALA A 754 7.51 4.81 39.44
CA ALA A 754 6.62 4.31 38.40
C ALA A 754 5.83 3.07 38.86
N GLU A 755 6.46 2.13 39.55
CA GLU A 755 5.80 0.94 40.10
C GLU A 755 4.78 1.27 41.21
N GLN A 756 5.13 2.16 42.09
CA GLN A 756 4.23 2.61 43.20
C GLN A 756 3.00 3.35 42.69
N SER A 757 3.15 4.17 41.63
CA SER A 757 2.04 4.92 41.07
C SER A 757 0.99 3.99 40.42
N ARG A 758 1.43 2.88 39.77
CA ARG A 758 0.54 1.85 39.20
C ARG A 758 -0.27 1.10 40.27
N MET A 759 0.32 0.88 41.46
CA MET A 759 -0.33 0.12 42.55
C MET A 759 -1.29 0.99 43.37
N GLY A 760 -1.20 2.29 43.27
CA GLY A 760 -1.96 3.26 44.03
C GLY A 760 -3.17 3.88 43.32
N GLY A 761 -3.34 3.62 42.05
CA GLY A 761 -4.49 4.05 41.21
C GLY A 761 -5.57 2.96 41.09
#